data_43207c877dddc81f98ea447348aa374c
#
_entry.id   43207c877dddc81f98ea447348aa374c
#
_cell.length_a   1.000
_cell.length_b   1.000
_cell.length_c   1.000
_cell.angle_alpha   90.00
_cell.angle_beta   90.00
_cell.angle_gamma   90.00
#
_symmetry.space_group_name_H-M   'P 1'
#
loop_
_entity.id
_entity.type
_entity.pdbx_description
1 polymer ?
#
loop_
_entity_poly.entity_id
_entity_poly.type
_entity_poly.pdbx_seq_one_letter_code
_entity_poly.pdbx_strand_id
1 'polypeptide(L)'
;MFKPLAQSIAHAATRSKRRGCIVVVLAAILLPAPTAMAGLEAAGAFLPLRFEAAELEVDGRSLHDVRLAVSEAGEFSFESGQLRGTDGGILLDPLVLEGRIDDLRLGDDGLEALGLARYEELDAGWSLDSGEDSVTVCLQPEARPLGAFLARKNLSAMTGWIREGRVDACVRYEQPPGGEDALDLELNLGEVSFDSPDGRFAAEALALDIEGRLLFDEPLALDIRGTVRGGEILLDNFYSNFTTAPLEFVLSPEFDDHGLARAAIELMDDGALQVSARLKPDKGEQAWRIDVDRLHLGFPGAYRRYLEPIAAAWTLDGLQVTGTVDWQGSLAAGEIESGDLEISDLSVVDTARNRFALTGLNTSLRPGDYSRDSKLGWQGLLLGRINLGAGEALLDSEPGAFALLEPLGLDVLGGRLELGRLRYALPGSPSASAGRSRFELEASLSDIDMEQLTAAFDWPRFSGRLSGEIPGVRFENGVLDVDGEIAVHVFDGAITVRELAAERVFGVLPSLSADIELNDLDLEQVTDTFEFGRIGGRIDGHVSDLRMLDWSPVSFDAWAGTPERQGKSSEISRQAVNHLTSIGGGGATAALTGPLMRMFNNFSYKRLGLGCRLANNVCVIRGLEDDGQGVLILEGAGIPKITVRAFNRSIDWPQMVANLGAISSGESVTIGEPQ
;
A
#
# COMPACT_ATOMS: atom_id res chain seq x y z
N MET A 1 0.64 15.59 4.94
CA MET A 1 0.87 16.14 3.61
C MET A 1 0.06 17.41 3.34
N PHE A 2 -1.19 17.50 3.75
CA PHE A 2 -2.02 18.69 3.58
C PHE A 2 -1.66 19.91 4.44
N LYS A 3 -0.93 19.71 5.56
CA LYS A 3 -0.60 20.79 6.50
C LYS A 3 0.27 21.91 5.91
N PRO A 4 1.36 21.66 5.13
CA PRO A 4 2.11 22.74 4.48
C PRO A 4 1.35 23.40 3.32
N LEU A 5 0.55 22.65 2.57
CA LEU A 5 -0.24 23.18 1.46
C LEU A 5 -1.38 24.09 1.99
N ALA A 6 -2.12 23.63 3.00
CA ALA A 6 -3.17 24.42 3.66
C ALA A 6 -2.60 25.67 4.35
N GLN A 7 -1.42 25.57 5.00
CA GLN A 7 -0.74 26.73 5.57
C GLN A 7 -0.21 27.68 4.52
N SER A 8 0.26 27.19 3.36
CA SER A 8 0.68 28.04 2.24
C SER A 8 -0.52 28.74 1.59
N ILE A 9 -1.64 28.03 1.42
CA ILE A 9 -2.89 28.61 0.89
C ILE A 9 -3.49 29.60 1.89
N ALA A 10 -3.54 29.27 3.19
CA ALA A 10 -4.00 30.19 4.23
C ALA A 10 -3.10 31.43 4.39
N HIS A 11 -1.76 31.25 4.30
CA HIS A 11 -0.80 32.38 4.27
C HIS A 11 -0.88 33.20 2.98
N ALA A 12 -1.18 32.54 1.86
CA ALA A 12 -1.44 33.24 0.59
C ALA A 12 -2.79 33.98 0.66
N ALA A 13 -3.85 33.40 1.24
CA ALA A 13 -5.17 34.00 1.36
C ALA A 13 -5.18 35.20 2.33
N THR A 14 -4.55 35.09 3.51
CA THR A 14 -4.43 36.24 4.45
C THR A 14 -3.48 37.35 3.95
N ARG A 15 -2.49 37.01 3.13
CA ARG A 15 -1.73 38.00 2.35
C ARG A 15 -2.45 38.43 1.07
N SER A 16 -3.43 37.69 0.58
CA SER A 16 -4.14 37.90 -0.69
C SER A 16 -5.26 38.95 -0.59
N LYS A 17 -5.86 39.20 0.59
CA LYS A 17 -6.58 40.50 0.74
C LYS A 17 -5.65 41.70 0.36
N ARG A 18 -4.31 41.47 0.39
CA ARG A 18 -3.31 42.44 -0.07
C ARG A 18 -2.75 42.18 -1.49
N ARG A 19 -2.89 40.98 -2.05
CA ARG A 19 -2.23 40.55 -3.30
C ARG A 19 -3.19 40.16 -4.44
N GLY A 20 -4.43 39.78 -4.18
CA GLY A 20 -5.45 39.45 -5.22
C GLY A 20 -5.80 40.65 -6.12
N CYS A 21 -5.45 41.85 -5.70
CA CYS A 21 -5.62 43.07 -6.48
C CYS A 21 -4.53 43.30 -7.55
N ILE A 22 -3.51 42.45 -7.66
CA ILE A 22 -2.37 42.73 -8.58
C ILE A 22 -2.79 42.59 -10.03
N VAL A 23 -3.60 41.58 -10.35
CA VAL A 23 -4.06 41.34 -11.73
C VAL A 23 -5.16 42.32 -12.11
N VAL A 24 -6.06 42.63 -11.19
CA VAL A 24 -7.12 43.65 -11.40
C VAL A 24 -6.52 45.04 -11.59
N VAL A 25 -5.45 45.36 -10.85
CA VAL A 25 -4.73 46.64 -11.00
C VAL A 25 -3.93 46.69 -12.28
N LEU A 26 -3.31 45.61 -12.73
CA LEU A 26 -2.64 45.56 -14.05
C LEU A 26 -3.66 45.72 -15.19
N ALA A 27 -4.84 45.08 -15.10
CA ALA A 27 -5.92 45.29 -16.06
C ALA A 27 -6.49 46.72 -15.97
N ALA A 28 -6.71 47.24 -14.77
CA ALA A 28 -7.26 48.59 -14.57
C ALA A 28 -6.25 49.69 -14.87
N ILE A 29 -4.94 49.40 -14.88
CA ILE A 29 -3.85 50.39 -15.23
C ILE A 29 -3.62 50.39 -16.74
N LEU A 30 -3.81 49.29 -17.43
CA LEU A 30 -3.70 49.20 -18.88
C LEU A 30 -4.96 49.74 -19.60
N LEU A 31 -6.07 49.97 -18.86
CA LEU A 31 -7.31 50.49 -19.40
C LEU A 31 -7.51 51.93 -18.87
N PRO A 32 -7.55 52.93 -19.71
CA PRO A 32 -8.14 54.23 -19.34
C PRO A 32 -9.60 54.03 -18.92
N ALA A 33 -10.03 54.74 -17.88
CA ALA A 33 -11.40 54.73 -17.41
C ALA A 33 -12.40 54.85 -18.61
N PRO A 34 -13.58 54.21 -18.58
CA PRO A 34 -14.54 54.19 -19.68
C PRO A 34 -14.88 55.60 -20.22
N THR A 35 -14.71 56.65 -19.42
CA THR A 35 -14.85 58.03 -19.85
C THR A 35 -13.71 58.55 -20.70
N ALA A 36 -12.55 57.90 -20.79
CA ALA A 36 -11.43 58.27 -21.65
C ALA A 36 -11.47 57.52 -22.99
N MET A 37 -12.26 56.46 -23.15
CA MET A 37 -12.37 55.66 -24.35
C MET A 37 -13.14 56.34 -25.50
N ALA A 38 -14.01 57.29 -25.20
CA ALA A 38 -14.79 58.01 -26.23
C ALA A 38 -13.94 58.88 -27.19
N GLY A 39 -12.60 58.88 -27.03
CA GLY A 39 -11.69 59.63 -27.89
C GLY A 39 -10.68 58.80 -28.68
N LEU A 40 -10.71 57.44 -28.53
CA LEU A 40 -9.70 56.56 -29.14
C LEU A 40 -10.08 55.92 -30.48
N GLU A 41 -11.13 56.41 -31.14
CA GLU A 41 -11.57 55.94 -32.47
C GLU A 41 -10.54 56.08 -33.61
N ALA A 42 -9.30 56.45 -33.31
CA ALA A 42 -8.21 56.61 -34.27
C ALA A 42 -6.88 55.96 -33.79
N ALA A 43 -6.91 54.84 -33.07
CA ALA A 43 -5.72 54.26 -32.43
C ALA A 43 -4.58 53.87 -33.39
N GLY A 44 -4.83 53.67 -34.68
CA GLY A 44 -3.77 53.55 -35.71
C GLY A 44 -2.99 54.83 -36.00
N ALA A 45 -3.40 56.00 -35.44
CA ALA A 45 -2.76 57.33 -35.67
C ALA A 45 -2.01 57.89 -34.42
N PHE A 46 -2.00 57.18 -33.30
CA PHE A 46 -1.48 57.69 -32.02
C PHE A 46 -0.19 57.04 -31.52
N LEU A 47 0.47 56.20 -32.28
CA LEU A 47 1.83 55.75 -31.94
C LEU A 47 2.86 56.76 -32.49
N PRO A 48 3.85 57.18 -31.73
CA PRO A 48 4.26 56.72 -30.38
C PRO A 48 3.41 57.34 -29.25
N LEU A 49 3.06 56.51 -28.23
CA LEU A 49 2.36 56.94 -27.03
C LEU A 49 3.36 57.05 -25.86
N ARG A 50 3.26 58.12 -25.08
CA ARG A 50 3.94 58.26 -23.78
C ARG A 50 2.94 58.74 -22.74
N PHE A 51 2.91 58.03 -21.64
CA PHE A 51 2.09 58.38 -20.46
C PHE A 51 3.02 58.37 -19.22
N GLU A 52 2.96 59.42 -18.45
CA GLU A 52 3.73 59.54 -17.17
C GLU A 52 2.78 60.12 -16.12
N ALA A 53 2.71 59.44 -14.97
CA ALA A 53 1.97 59.90 -13.81
C ALA A 53 2.82 59.70 -12.54
N ALA A 54 2.90 60.71 -11.69
CA ALA A 54 3.59 60.62 -10.41
C ALA A 54 2.82 59.69 -9.45
N GLU A 55 1.50 59.72 -9.55
CA GLU A 55 0.60 58.91 -8.75
C GLU A 55 -0.69 58.71 -9.53
N LEU A 56 -1.14 57.45 -9.56
CA LEU A 56 -2.46 57.04 -10.03
C LEU A 56 -3.24 56.48 -8.86
N GLU A 57 -4.38 57.08 -8.53
CA GLU A 57 -5.27 56.60 -7.45
C GLU A 57 -6.52 56.03 -8.06
N VAL A 58 -6.81 54.79 -7.70
CA VAL A 58 -8.04 54.07 -8.08
C VAL A 58 -8.57 53.36 -6.83
N ASP A 59 -9.81 53.63 -6.44
CA ASP A 59 -10.50 53.08 -5.29
C ASP A 59 -9.69 53.13 -3.98
N GLY A 60 -9.03 54.28 -3.72
CA GLY A 60 -8.23 54.54 -2.52
C GLY A 60 -6.88 53.76 -2.49
N ARG A 61 -6.49 53.16 -3.60
CA ARG A 61 -5.15 52.57 -3.82
C ARG A 61 -4.32 53.45 -4.67
N SER A 62 -3.04 53.61 -4.33
CA SER A 62 -2.14 54.48 -5.09
C SER A 62 -1.00 53.70 -5.71
N LEU A 63 -0.77 53.92 -7.00
CA LEU A 63 0.39 53.47 -7.75
C LEU A 63 1.26 54.66 -8.07
N HIS A 64 2.52 54.62 -7.63
CA HIS A 64 3.45 55.75 -7.79
C HIS A 64 4.34 55.52 -9.01
N ASP A 65 4.89 56.65 -9.53
CA ASP A 65 5.92 56.68 -10.58
C ASP A 65 5.59 55.85 -11.83
N VAL A 66 4.38 55.98 -12.37
CA VAL A 66 3.90 55.22 -13.52
C VAL A 66 4.44 55.82 -14.81
N ARG A 67 5.07 55.03 -15.65
CA ARG A 67 5.54 55.36 -16.98
C ARG A 67 5.15 54.30 -17.98
N LEU A 68 4.50 54.69 -19.07
CA LEU A 68 4.22 53.83 -20.19
C LEU A 68 4.71 54.49 -21.45
N ALA A 69 5.51 53.78 -22.22
CA ALA A 69 5.95 54.22 -23.54
C ALA A 69 5.66 53.13 -24.57
N VAL A 70 5.11 53.51 -25.71
CA VAL A 70 4.86 52.62 -26.85
C VAL A 70 5.45 53.28 -28.10
N SER A 71 6.33 52.59 -28.81
CA SER A 71 6.97 53.09 -30.04
C SER A 71 6.08 52.91 -31.28
N GLU A 72 6.44 53.54 -32.38
CA GLU A 72 5.77 53.33 -33.69
C GLU A 72 5.87 51.88 -34.18
N ALA A 73 6.86 51.11 -33.71
CA ALA A 73 7.05 49.71 -34.03
C ALA A 73 6.26 48.74 -33.10
N GLY A 74 5.44 49.30 -32.20
CA GLY A 74 4.70 48.50 -31.22
C GLY A 74 5.51 48.04 -30.03
N GLU A 75 6.78 48.42 -29.89
CA GLU A 75 7.57 48.11 -28.68
C GLU A 75 7.04 48.92 -27.51
N PHE A 76 6.77 48.29 -26.37
CA PHE A 76 6.32 48.97 -25.16
C PHE A 76 7.25 48.76 -23.99
N SER A 77 7.32 49.76 -23.12
CA SER A 77 7.89 49.69 -21.80
C SER A 77 6.93 50.23 -20.78
N PHE A 78 6.70 49.50 -19.73
CA PHE A 78 5.89 49.90 -18.58
C PHE A 78 6.75 49.85 -17.32
N GLU A 79 6.81 50.95 -16.61
CA GLU A 79 7.48 51.04 -15.32
C GLU A 79 6.52 51.58 -14.28
N SER A 80 6.50 50.99 -13.10
CA SER A 80 5.79 51.55 -11.97
C SER A 80 6.61 51.46 -10.68
N GLY A 81 6.37 52.36 -9.76
CA GLY A 81 6.83 52.27 -8.40
C GLY A 81 5.98 51.29 -7.59
N GLN A 82 5.88 51.49 -6.29
CA GLN A 82 5.11 50.63 -5.40
C GLN A 82 3.60 50.87 -5.54
N LEU A 83 2.83 49.81 -5.59
CA LEU A 83 1.37 49.86 -5.38
C LEU A 83 1.09 49.81 -3.88
N ARG A 84 0.33 50.76 -3.35
CA ARG A 84 -0.08 50.84 -1.97
C ARG A 84 -1.58 50.67 -1.80
N GLY A 85 -1.99 49.94 -0.75
CA GLY A 85 -3.38 49.75 -0.38
C GLY A 85 -3.97 50.95 0.38
N THR A 86 -5.27 50.93 0.63
CA THR A 86 -6.01 51.92 1.39
C THR A 86 -5.47 52.15 2.81
N ASP A 87 -4.79 51.13 3.36
CA ASP A 87 -4.11 51.18 4.67
C ASP A 87 -2.63 51.71 4.58
N GLY A 88 -2.20 52.10 3.38
CA GLY A 88 -0.81 52.52 3.11
C GLY A 88 0.22 51.40 3.02
N GLY A 89 -0.22 50.14 3.19
CA GLY A 89 0.63 48.96 3.06
C GLY A 89 1.03 48.71 1.60
N ILE A 90 2.25 48.14 1.40
CA ILE A 90 2.73 47.83 0.05
C ILE A 90 2.05 46.57 -0.43
N LEU A 91 1.33 46.68 -1.55
CA LEU A 91 0.63 45.56 -2.22
C LEU A 91 1.53 44.95 -3.30
N LEU A 92 2.29 45.77 -4.04
CA LEU A 92 3.17 45.34 -5.11
C LEU A 92 4.50 46.13 -5.05
N ASP A 93 5.59 45.43 -5.26
CA ASP A 93 6.91 46.04 -5.47
C ASP A 93 6.97 46.72 -6.86
N PRO A 94 7.98 47.58 -7.11
CA PRO A 94 8.18 48.21 -8.42
C PRO A 94 8.14 47.17 -9.55
N LEU A 95 7.41 47.48 -10.62
CA LEU A 95 7.22 46.61 -11.77
C LEU A 95 7.82 47.22 -13.01
N VAL A 96 8.63 46.47 -13.73
CA VAL A 96 9.17 46.82 -15.04
C VAL A 96 8.76 45.73 -16.02
N LEU A 97 7.99 46.11 -17.05
CA LEU A 97 7.59 45.24 -18.13
C LEU A 97 8.08 45.85 -19.45
N GLU A 98 8.69 45.03 -20.26
CA GLU A 98 9.08 45.38 -21.63
C GLU A 98 8.42 44.38 -22.58
N GLY A 99 8.10 44.80 -23.80
CA GLY A 99 7.50 43.89 -24.73
C GLY A 99 7.19 44.50 -26.09
N ARG A 100 6.40 43.76 -26.83
CA ARG A 100 5.95 44.17 -28.17
C ARG A 100 4.47 43.83 -28.35
N ILE A 101 3.75 44.76 -28.93
CA ILE A 101 2.38 44.56 -29.38
C ILE A 101 2.46 44.08 -30.84
N ASP A 102 1.99 42.88 -31.12
CA ASP A 102 2.02 42.29 -32.47
C ASP A 102 0.73 42.59 -33.26
N ASP A 103 -0.41 42.67 -32.57
CA ASP A 103 -1.70 43.04 -33.14
C ASP A 103 -2.50 43.86 -32.13
N LEU A 104 -3.22 44.88 -32.62
CA LEU A 104 -4.09 45.76 -31.83
C LEU A 104 -5.30 46.11 -32.66
N ARG A 105 -6.49 45.77 -32.14
CA ARG A 105 -7.80 46.03 -32.76
C ARG A 105 -8.68 46.75 -31.77
N LEU A 106 -9.29 47.81 -32.25
CA LEU A 106 -10.31 48.54 -31.53
C LEU A 106 -11.63 48.33 -32.29
N GLY A 107 -12.59 47.66 -31.63
CA GLY A 107 -13.95 47.42 -32.12
C GLY A 107 -14.97 48.35 -31.44
N ASP A 108 -16.22 48.27 -31.88
CA ASP A 108 -17.32 49.00 -31.24
C ASP A 108 -17.61 48.44 -29.84
N ASP A 109 -17.25 47.17 -29.59
CA ASP A 109 -17.52 46.45 -28.33
C ASP A 109 -16.31 46.35 -27.37
N GLY A 110 -15.09 46.83 -27.79
CA GLY A 110 -13.92 46.78 -26.91
C GLY A 110 -12.57 46.77 -27.64
N LEU A 111 -11.54 46.44 -26.88
CA LEU A 111 -10.14 46.43 -27.30
C LEU A 111 -9.58 44.99 -27.26
N GLU A 112 -9.03 44.54 -28.38
CA GLU A 112 -8.25 43.30 -28.47
C GLU A 112 -6.75 43.66 -28.73
N ALA A 113 -5.86 43.03 -28.00
CA ALA A 113 -4.40 43.19 -28.23
C ALA A 113 -3.67 41.90 -27.93
N LEU A 114 -2.59 41.62 -28.63
CA LEU A 114 -1.72 40.50 -28.37
C LEU A 114 -0.25 40.84 -28.66
N GLY A 115 0.69 40.11 -28.02
CA GLY A 115 2.08 40.36 -28.23
C GLY A 115 2.97 39.47 -27.33
N LEU A 116 4.21 39.94 -27.15
CA LEU A 116 5.20 39.35 -26.25
C LEU A 116 5.53 40.32 -25.12
N ALA A 117 5.65 39.83 -23.91
CA ALA A 117 6.06 40.59 -22.76
C ALA A 117 7.23 39.91 -22.04
N ARG A 118 8.12 40.73 -21.48
CA ARG A 118 9.23 40.31 -20.64
C ARG A 118 9.10 40.94 -19.27
N TYR A 119 9.15 40.10 -18.24
CA TYR A 119 9.26 40.52 -16.85
C TYR A 119 10.47 39.85 -16.21
N GLU A 120 11.49 40.63 -15.85
CA GLU A 120 12.78 40.10 -15.40
C GLU A 120 13.38 39.13 -16.45
N GLU A 121 13.43 37.84 -16.15
CA GLU A 121 13.93 36.77 -17.05
C GLU A 121 12.81 35.93 -17.67
N LEU A 122 11.55 36.29 -17.43
CA LEU A 122 10.40 35.56 -17.92
C LEU A 122 9.83 36.21 -19.19
N ASP A 123 9.92 35.50 -20.29
CA ASP A 123 9.24 35.84 -21.54
C ASP A 123 7.93 35.14 -21.61
N ALA A 124 6.86 35.81 -21.99
CA ALA A 124 5.52 35.23 -22.16
C ALA A 124 4.80 35.87 -23.35
N GLY A 125 4.08 35.04 -24.11
CA GLY A 125 3.03 35.54 -24.97
C GLY A 125 1.91 36.10 -24.08
N TRP A 126 1.27 37.15 -24.52
CA TRP A 126 0.12 37.75 -23.84
C TRP A 126 -0.97 38.13 -24.83
N SER A 127 -2.22 38.05 -24.36
CA SER A 127 -3.36 38.62 -25.03
C SER A 127 -4.26 39.36 -24.04
N LEU A 128 -4.90 40.42 -24.52
CA LEU A 128 -5.86 41.21 -23.78
C LEU A 128 -7.12 41.29 -24.62
N ASP A 129 -8.26 41.06 -24.02
CA ASP A 129 -9.60 41.31 -24.57
C ASP A 129 -10.40 42.08 -23.53
N SER A 130 -10.95 43.22 -23.92
CA SER A 130 -11.78 44.02 -23.03
C SER A 130 -13.12 44.36 -23.70
N GLY A 131 -14.21 43.95 -23.05
CA GLY A 131 -15.57 44.31 -23.36
C GLY A 131 -16.11 45.43 -22.50
N GLU A 132 -17.43 45.69 -22.57
CA GLU A 132 -18.12 46.73 -21.79
C GLU A 132 -18.06 46.46 -20.27
N ASP A 133 -18.26 45.21 -19.89
CA ASP A 133 -18.37 44.78 -18.49
C ASP A 133 -17.30 43.74 -18.08
N SER A 134 -16.32 43.45 -18.93
CA SER A 134 -15.32 42.41 -18.68
C SER A 134 -13.95 42.71 -19.27
N VAL A 135 -12.91 42.22 -18.61
CA VAL A 135 -11.52 42.26 -19.08
C VAL A 135 -10.89 40.90 -18.91
N THR A 136 -10.36 40.34 -20.00
CA THR A 136 -9.65 39.06 -20.01
C THR A 136 -8.17 39.30 -20.36
N VAL A 137 -7.28 38.78 -19.57
CA VAL A 137 -5.83 38.77 -19.83
C VAL A 137 -5.35 37.33 -19.81
N CYS A 138 -4.70 36.91 -20.91
CA CYS A 138 -4.07 35.60 -20.99
C CYS A 138 -2.54 35.74 -21.07
N LEU A 139 -1.84 34.81 -20.43
CA LEU A 139 -0.39 34.70 -20.43
C LEU A 139 0.02 33.28 -20.82
N GLN A 140 1.05 33.18 -21.66
CA GLN A 140 1.58 31.91 -22.19
C GLN A 140 3.10 31.85 -21.99
N PRO A 141 3.55 31.70 -20.74
CA PRO A 141 4.96 31.47 -20.44
C PRO A 141 5.35 30.01 -20.67
N GLU A 142 6.64 29.75 -20.88
CA GLU A 142 7.16 28.39 -20.74
C GLU A 142 7.15 27.95 -19.28
N ALA A 143 6.80 26.69 -19.01
CA ALA A 143 6.61 26.18 -17.65
C ALA A 143 7.89 26.24 -16.81
N ARG A 144 9.05 25.89 -17.38
CA ARG A 144 10.33 25.86 -16.64
C ARG A 144 10.80 27.25 -16.19
N PRO A 145 10.87 28.28 -17.05
CA PRO A 145 11.20 29.64 -16.61
C PRO A 145 10.21 30.19 -15.60
N LEU A 146 8.90 29.94 -15.80
CA LEU A 146 7.85 30.34 -14.86
C LEU A 146 8.04 29.67 -13.50
N GLY A 147 8.30 28.36 -13.46
CA GLY A 147 8.55 27.62 -12.23
C GLY A 147 9.77 28.14 -11.46
N ALA A 148 10.87 28.40 -12.14
CA ALA A 148 12.08 29.00 -11.55
C ALA A 148 11.83 30.42 -11.00
N PHE A 149 11.04 31.21 -11.70
CA PHE A 149 10.64 32.53 -11.27
C PHE A 149 9.77 32.49 -9.99
N LEU A 150 8.73 31.68 -9.97
CA LEU A 150 7.85 31.53 -8.82
C LEU A 150 8.59 31.02 -7.57
N ALA A 151 9.54 30.10 -7.75
CA ALA A 151 10.39 29.60 -6.67
C ALA A 151 11.28 30.70 -6.08
N ARG A 152 11.89 31.55 -6.92
CA ARG A 152 12.69 32.70 -6.47
C ARG A 152 11.87 33.73 -5.69
N LYS A 153 10.63 33.94 -6.08
CA LYS A 153 9.68 34.83 -5.36
C LYS A 153 9.10 34.24 -4.08
N ASN A 154 9.54 33.02 -3.68
CA ASN A 154 9.03 32.28 -2.51
C ASN A 154 7.50 32.04 -2.54
N LEU A 155 6.90 31.97 -3.74
CA LEU A 155 5.50 31.67 -3.90
C LEU A 155 5.24 30.16 -3.76
N SER A 156 6.15 29.33 -4.29
CA SER A 156 6.20 27.89 -4.03
C SER A 156 7.59 27.36 -4.35
N ALA A 157 8.21 26.65 -3.40
CA ALA A 157 9.47 25.95 -3.66
C ALA A 157 9.30 24.80 -4.68
N MET A 158 8.11 24.19 -4.74
CA MET A 158 7.79 23.07 -5.62
C MET A 158 7.81 23.46 -7.10
N THR A 159 7.46 24.71 -7.44
CA THR A 159 7.46 25.16 -8.83
C THR A 159 8.87 25.20 -9.43
N GLY A 160 9.91 25.31 -8.61
CA GLY A 160 11.32 25.24 -9.06
C GLY A 160 11.75 23.83 -9.53
N TRP A 161 10.94 22.80 -9.32
CA TRP A 161 11.22 21.43 -9.77
C TRP A 161 10.76 21.17 -11.22
N ILE A 162 9.99 22.09 -11.82
CA ILE A 162 9.49 21.97 -13.20
C ILE A 162 10.64 21.90 -14.18
N ARG A 163 10.65 20.87 -15.01
CA ARG A 163 11.66 20.62 -16.06
C ARG A 163 11.20 21.15 -17.41
N GLU A 164 9.96 20.88 -17.76
CA GLU A 164 9.39 21.20 -19.05
C GLU A 164 7.86 21.28 -18.98
N GLY A 165 7.25 21.74 -20.06
CA GLY A 165 5.81 21.85 -20.23
C GLY A 165 5.37 23.21 -20.75
N ARG A 166 4.06 23.33 -21.00
CA ARG A 166 3.40 24.57 -21.44
C ARG A 166 2.41 25.01 -20.39
N VAL A 167 2.26 26.31 -20.25
CA VAL A 167 1.29 26.92 -19.34
C VAL A 167 0.52 27.99 -20.12
N ASP A 168 -0.79 27.83 -20.18
CA ASP A 168 -1.71 28.85 -20.68
C ASP A 168 -2.58 29.28 -19.50
N ALA A 169 -2.51 30.53 -19.10
CA ALA A 169 -3.24 31.07 -17.96
C ALA A 169 -4.03 32.32 -18.38
N CYS A 170 -5.33 32.30 -18.21
CA CYS A 170 -6.21 33.43 -18.45
C CYS A 170 -6.90 33.87 -17.17
N VAL A 171 -7.03 35.17 -16.99
CA VAL A 171 -7.78 35.77 -15.89
C VAL A 171 -8.80 36.72 -16.50
N ARG A 172 -10.08 36.51 -16.16
CA ARG A 172 -11.19 37.38 -16.57
C ARG A 172 -11.79 38.04 -15.32
N TYR A 173 -11.83 39.35 -15.31
CA TYR A 173 -12.58 40.14 -14.35
C TYR A 173 -13.91 40.54 -14.97
N GLU A 174 -15.00 40.31 -14.26
CA GLU A 174 -16.35 40.69 -14.66
C GLU A 174 -16.97 41.64 -13.64
N GLN A 175 -17.55 42.73 -14.11
CA GLN A 175 -18.27 43.70 -13.30
C GLN A 175 -19.65 43.98 -13.93
N PRO A 176 -20.61 43.05 -13.81
CA PRO A 176 -21.92 43.22 -14.42
C PRO A 176 -22.73 44.35 -13.77
N PRO A 177 -23.46 45.17 -14.52
CA PRO A 177 -24.22 46.26 -13.97
C PRO A 177 -25.24 45.81 -12.92
N GLY A 178 -24.99 46.15 -11.63
CA GLY A 178 -25.84 45.77 -10.51
C GLY A 178 -25.69 44.30 -10.04
N GLY A 179 -24.69 43.60 -10.55
CA GLY A 179 -24.25 42.27 -10.08
C GLY A 179 -23.05 42.34 -9.15
N GLU A 180 -22.58 41.19 -8.74
CA GLU A 180 -21.38 41.02 -7.91
C GLU A 180 -20.15 40.88 -8.79
N ASP A 181 -19.03 41.47 -8.36
CA ASP A 181 -17.76 41.38 -9.03
C ASP A 181 -17.24 39.92 -8.95
N ALA A 182 -16.75 39.41 -10.07
CA ALA A 182 -16.20 38.06 -10.15
C ALA A 182 -14.83 38.05 -10.85
N LEU A 183 -13.98 37.13 -10.43
CA LEU A 183 -12.72 36.84 -11.09
C LEU A 183 -12.70 35.38 -11.52
N ASP A 184 -12.69 35.15 -12.83
CA ASP A 184 -12.54 33.82 -13.39
C ASP A 184 -11.07 33.58 -13.77
N LEU A 185 -10.57 32.40 -13.44
CA LEU A 185 -9.23 31.90 -13.76
C LEU A 185 -9.36 30.67 -14.62
N GLU A 186 -8.69 30.65 -15.76
CA GLU A 186 -8.51 29.46 -16.57
C GLU A 186 -7.00 29.15 -16.63
N LEU A 187 -6.63 27.90 -16.28
CA LEU A 187 -5.25 27.43 -16.32
C LEU A 187 -5.16 26.10 -17.04
N ASN A 188 -4.45 26.08 -18.16
CA ASN A 188 -4.17 24.87 -18.92
C ASN A 188 -2.69 24.53 -18.80
N LEU A 189 -2.40 23.35 -18.26
CA LEU A 189 -1.07 22.77 -18.20
C LEU A 189 -0.95 21.67 -19.26
N GLY A 190 0.01 21.81 -20.18
CA GLY A 190 0.29 20.86 -21.24
C GLY A 190 1.64 20.18 -21.05
N GLU A 191 1.62 18.85 -20.88
CA GLU A 191 2.82 18.01 -20.82
C GLU A 191 3.85 18.48 -19.75
N VAL A 192 3.36 18.94 -18.61
CA VAL A 192 4.22 19.41 -17.54
C VAL A 192 4.90 18.25 -16.83
N SER A 193 6.24 18.29 -16.78
CA SER A 193 7.05 17.29 -16.09
C SER A 193 7.88 17.97 -14.98
N PHE A 194 7.90 17.37 -13.79
CA PHE A 194 8.69 17.84 -12.65
C PHE A 194 9.21 16.71 -11.79
N ASP A 195 10.32 16.96 -11.08
CA ASP A 195 10.89 16.06 -10.08
C ASP A 195 11.30 16.82 -8.83
N SER A 196 10.93 16.33 -7.66
CA SER A 196 11.48 16.81 -6.40
C SER A 196 12.92 16.31 -6.20
N PRO A 197 13.78 17.09 -5.51
CA PRO A 197 15.18 16.71 -5.27
C PRO A 197 15.36 15.39 -4.51
N ASP A 198 14.36 14.99 -3.72
CA ASP A 198 14.34 13.74 -2.94
C ASP A 198 13.66 12.58 -3.67
N GLY A 199 13.15 12.82 -4.89
CA GLY A 199 12.46 11.81 -5.70
C GLY A 199 11.09 11.36 -5.19
N ARG A 200 10.54 12.04 -4.17
CA ARG A 200 9.24 11.68 -3.58
C ARG A 200 8.05 12.24 -4.34
N PHE A 201 8.26 13.31 -5.10
CA PHE A 201 7.21 13.97 -5.87
C PHE A 201 7.69 14.13 -7.30
N ALA A 202 6.95 13.57 -8.24
CA ALA A 202 7.27 13.67 -9.66
C ALA A 202 6.00 13.69 -10.50
N ALA A 203 6.09 14.26 -11.67
CA ALA A 203 5.09 14.10 -12.73
C ALA A 203 5.79 13.98 -14.08
N GLU A 204 5.18 13.22 -14.97
CA GLU A 204 5.62 13.07 -16.35
C GLU A 204 4.47 13.34 -17.29
N ALA A 205 4.69 14.29 -18.22
CA ALA A 205 3.72 14.68 -19.23
C ALA A 205 2.31 15.00 -18.68
N LEU A 206 2.23 15.62 -17.49
CA LEU A 206 0.96 15.94 -16.84
C LEU A 206 0.19 16.98 -17.66
N ALA A 207 -1.03 16.64 -18.03
CA ALA A 207 -1.97 17.52 -18.72
C ALA A 207 -3.17 17.80 -17.78
N LEU A 208 -3.41 19.08 -17.47
CA LEU A 208 -4.36 19.51 -16.47
C LEU A 208 -5.06 20.78 -16.90
N ASP A 209 -6.38 20.78 -16.88
CA ASP A 209 -7.21 21.96 -17.05
C ASP A 209 -7.81 22.37 -15.70
N ILE A 210 -7.75 23.64 -15.37
CA ILE A 210 -8.34 24.21 -14.17
C ILE A 210 -9.15 25.44 -14.54
N GLU A 211 -10.37 25.51 -14.06
CA GLU A 211 -11.23 26.68 -14.07
C GLU A 211 -11.49 27.08 -12.63
N GLY A 212 -11.32 28.36 -12.31
CA GLY A 212 -11.56 28.89 -10.97
C GLY A 212 -12.47 30.10 -11.04
N ARG A 213 -13.44 30.21 -10.12
CA ARG A 213 -14.27 31.39 -9.94
C ARG A 213 -14.19 31.91 -8.52
N LEU A 214 -13.71 33.13 -8.36
CA LEU A 214 -13.61 33.82 -7.10
C LEU A 214 -14.72 34.86 -6.99
N LEU A 215 -15.55 34.73 -5.94
CA LEU A 215 -16.57 35.69 -5.55
C LEU A 215 -16.04 36.50 -4.38
N PHE A 216 -16.21 37.83 -4.43
CA PHE A 216 -15.66 38.73 -3.44
C PHE A 216 -16.57 38.97 -2.24
N ASP A 217 -17.56 38.11 -2.02
CA ASP A 217 -18.46 38.11 -0.88
C ASP A 217 -17.77 37.77 0.44
N GLU A 218 -18.46 37.99 1.56
CA GLU A 218 -18.03 37.51 2.89
C GLU A 218 -18.94 36.35 3.32
N PRO A 219 -18.39 35.12 3.50
CA PRO A 219 -16.97 34.70 3.38
C PRO A 219 -16.50 34.66 1.92
N LEU A 220 -15.22 34.91 1.68
CA LEU A 220 -14.59 34.78 0.38
C LEU A 220 -14.71 33.33 -0.12
N ALA A 221 -15.39 33.13 -1.22
CA ALA A 221 -15.62 31.82 -1.80
C ALA A 221 -14.84 31.66 -3.11
N LEU A 222 -14.20 30.50 -3.28
CA LEU A 222 -13.48 30.14 -4.49
C LEU A 222 -13.96 28.76 -4.97
N ASP A 223 -14.54 28.70 -6.17
CA ASP A 223 -14.87 27.45 -6.83
C ASP A 223 -13.78 27.12 -7.84
N ILE A 224 -13.18 25.95 -7.71
CA ILE A 224 -12.16 25.42 -8.63
C ILE A 224 -12.70 24.13 -9.21
N ARG A 225 -12.70 24.02 -10.53
CA ARG A 225 -12.98 22.78 -11.26
C ARG A 225 -11.79 22.46 -12.10
N GLY A 226 -11.49 21.17 -12.23
CA GLY A 226 -10.40 20.79 -13.09
C GLY A 226 -10.49 19.35 -13.54
N THR A 227 -9.69 19.06 -14.56
CA THR A 227 -9.61 17.73 -15.17
C THR A 227 -8.16 17.40 -15.43
N VAL A 228 -7.67 16.34 -14.80
CA VAL A 228 -6.39 15.71 -15.17
C VAL A 228 -6.67 14.85 -16.41
N ARG A 229 -6.21 15.31 -17.57
CA ARG A 229 -6.49 14.67 -18.86
C ARG A 229 -5.50 13.57 -19.22
N GLY A 230 -4.32 13.57 -18.60
CA GLY A 230 -3.27 12.60 -18.90
C GLY A 230 -2.00 12.85 -18.12
N GLY A 231 -1.03 11.97 -18.34
CA GLY A 231 0.26 11.98 -17.64
C GLY A 231 0.28 11.06 -16.42
N GLU A 232 1.41 11.07 -15.76
CA GLU A 232 1.67 10.26 -14.58
C GLU A 232 2.06 11.15 -13.41
N ILE A 233 1.67 10.75 -12.20
CA ILE A 233 1.99 11.49 -10.99
C ILE A 233 2.47 10.54 -9.89
N LEU A 234 3.53 10.93 -9.20
CA LEU A 234 4.04 10.30 -7.99
C LEU A 234 3.96 11.31 -6.84
N LEU A 235 3.24 10.95 -5.78
CA LEU A 235 3.11 11.74 -4.56
C LEU A 235 3.49 10.87 -3.36
N ASP A 236 4.78 10.86 -3.02
CA ASP A 236 5.37 9.99 -2.00
C ASP A 236 5.20 8.49 -2.36
N ASN A 237 4.29 7.80 -1.70
CA ASN A 237 3.97 6.40 -1.97
C ASN A 237 2.75 6.21 -2.90
N PHE A 238 2.12 7.30 -3.31
CA PHE A 238 0.96 7.27 -4.20
C PHE A 238 1.41 7.53 -5.63
N TYR A 239 1.17 6.56 -6.51
CA TYR A 239 1.39 6.71 -7.96
C TYR A 239 0.07 6.52 -8.68
N SER A 240 -0.17 7.32 -9.72
CA SER A 240 -1.30 7.13 -10.63
C SER A 240 -0.97 7.55 -12.05
N ASN A 241 -1.57 6.85 -13.02
CA ASN A 241 -1.46 7.11 -14.45
C ASN A 241 -2.84 7.48 -15.01
N PHE A 242 -2.96 8.70 -15.53
CA PHE A 242 -4.20 9.26 -16.06
C PHE A 242 -4.31 9.17 -17.58
N THR A 243 -3.39 8.49 -18.27
CA THR A 243 -3.39 8.39 -19.74
C THR A 243 -4.60 7.61 -20.29
N THR A 244 -5.22 6.76 -19.48
CA THR A 244 -6.33 5.89 -19.88
C THR A 244 -7.70 6.44 -19.51
N ALA A 245 -7.79 7.28 -18.48
CA ALA A 245 -9.02 7.94 -18.09
C ALA A 245 -8.72 9.22 -17.30
N PRO A 246 -9.48 10.30 -17.55
CA PRO A 246 -9.32 11.55 -16.83
C PRO A 246 -9.81 11.44 -15.38
N LEU A 247 -9.25 12.28 -14.52
CA LEU A 247 -9.75 12.53 -13.18
C LEU A 247 -10.34 13.95 -13.13
N GLU A 248 -11.62 14.04 -12.87
CA GLU A 248 -12.30 15.32 -12.64
C GLU A 248 -12.28 15.65 -11.15
N PHE A 249 -12.13 16.93 -10.83
CA PHE A 249 -12.21 17.39 -9.45
C PHE A 249 -12.92 18.74 -9.33
N VAL A 250 -13.60 18.91 -8.22
CA VAL A 250 -14.17 20.19 -7.77
C VAL A 250 -13.64 20.46 -6.38
N LEU A 251 -13.17 21.68 -6.14
CA LEU A 251 -12.67 22.14 -4.87
C LEU A 251 -13.29 23.51 -4.56
N SER A 252 -14.08 23.60 -3.50
CA SER A 252 -14.78 24.82 -3.09
C SER A 252 -14.35 25.22 -1.68
N PRO A 253 -13.19 25.89 -1.51
CA PRO A 253 -12.76 26.46 -0.25
C PRO A 253 -13.46 27.77 0.07
N GLU A 254 -13.80 27.99 1.32
CA GLU A 254 -14.31 29.25 1.85
C GLU A 254 -13.35 29.78 2.92
N PHE A 255 -13.11 31.07 2.89
CA PHE A 255 -12.14 31.73 3.77
C PHE A 255 -12.82 32.80 4.62
N ASP A 256 -12.51 32.82 5.90
CA ASP A 256 -12.88 33.86 6.85
C ASP A 256 -11.63 34.66 7.30
N ASP A 257 -11.80 35.57 8.25
CA ASP A 257 -10.71 36.38 8.83
C ASP A 257 -9.59 35.54 9.49
N HIS A 258 -9.87 34.26 9.81
CA HIS A 258 -8.93 33.34 10.46
C HIS A 258 -8.25 32.39 9.45
N GLY A 259 -8.66 32.40 8.19
CA GLY A 259 -8.13 31.57 7.12
C GLY A 259 -9.17 30.64 6.52
N LEU A 260 -8.81 29.41 6.18
CA LEU A 260 -9.73 28.41 5.61
C LEU A 260 -10.81 28.03 6.65
N ALA A 261 -12.06 28.44 6.39
CA ALA A 261 -13.21 28.16 7.25
C ALA A 261 -13.80 26.77 6.98
N ARG A 262 -13.94 26.41 5.71
CA ARG A 262 -14.38 25.09 5.23
C ARG A 262 -13.94 24.87 3.79
N ALA A 263 -13.96 23.60 3.35
CA ALA A 263 -13.79 23.25 1.95
C ALA A 263 -14.68 22.06 1.60
N ALA A 264 -15.24 22.06 0.40
CA ALA A 264 -15.80 20.85 -0.22
C ALA A 264 -14.84 20.33 -1.28
N ILE A 265 -14.77 19.01 -1.40
CA ILE A 265 -13.94 18.30 -2.37
C ILE A 265 -14.80 17.25 -3.05
N GLU A 266 -14.82 17.27 -4.38
CA GLU A 266 -15.39 16.22 -5.18
C GLU A 266 -14.31 15.69 -6.14
N LEU A 267 -14.18 14.37 -6.24
CA LEU A 267 -13.30 13.69 -7.20
C LEU A 267 -14.14 12.69 -7.97
N MET A 268 -13.96 12.63 -9.27
CA MET A 268 -14.66 11.68 -10.12
C MET A 268 -13.73 11.13 -11.20
N ASP A 269 -13.59 9.81 -11.19
CA ASP A 269 -12.94 9.01 -12.21
C ASP A 269 -13.91 7.91 -12.62
N ASP A 270 -14.45 8.02 -13.83
CA ASP A 270 -15.57 7.22 -14.33
C ASP A 270 -15.34 5.72 -14.13
N GLY A 271 -16.23 5.09 -13.37
CA GLY A 271 -16.21 3.66 -13.04
C GLY A 271 -15.10 3.21 -12.10
N ALA A 272 -14.23 4.10 -11.58
CA ALA A 272 -13.15 3.74 -10.67
C ALA A 272 -13.26 4.42 -9.30
N LEU A 273 -13.49 5.74 -9.27
CA LEU A 273 -13.46 6.51 -8.03
C LEU A 273 -14.51 7.62 -8.04
N GLN A 274 -15.29 7.73 -6.96
CA GLN A 274 -16.07 8.91 -6.65
C GLN A 274 -15.85 9.29 -5.19
N VAL A 275 -15.48 10.54 -4.95
CA VAL A 275 -15.31 11.08 -3.60
C VAL A 275 -16.11 12.36 -3.48
N SER A 276 -16.87 12.50 -2.41
CA SER A 276 -17.47 13.77 -1.99
C SER A 276 -17.20 13.93 -0.50
N ALA A 277 -16.50 15.00 -0.13
CA ALA A 277 -16.09 15.23 1.24
C ALA A 277 -16.10 16.73 1.60
N ARG A 278 -16.31 17.01 2.87
CA ARG A 278 -16.28 18.36 3.45
C ARG A 278 -15.26 18.43 4.58
N LEU A 279 -14.42 19.43 4.54
CA LEU A 279 -13.38 19.69 5.51
C LEU A 279 -13.76 20.93 6.33
N LYS A 280 -13.54 20.86 7.63
CA LYS A 280 -13.67 22.00 8.55
C LYS A 280 -12.64 21.91 9.66
N PRO A 281 -12.18 23.05 10.23
CA PRO A 281 -11.32 23.04 11.40
C PRO A 281 -12.05 22.40 12.60
N ASP A 282 -11.37 21.56 13.36
CA ASP A 282 -11.92 21.02 14.59
C ASP A 282 -11.71 22.00 15.74
N LYS A 283 -12.80 22.25 16.50
CA LYS A 283 -12.80 23.23 17.60
C LYS A 283 -12.00 22.69 18.78
N GLY A 284 -10.76 23.16 18.94
CA GLY A 284 -9.94 22.90 20.12
C GLY A 284 -8.58 22.27 19.88
N GLU A 285 -8.34 21.69 18.72
CA GLU A 285 -7.05 21.14 18.32
C GLU A 285 -6.65 21.72 16.95
N GLN A 286 -5.35 21.78 16.64
CA GLN A 286 -4.86 22.13 15.29
C GLN A 286 -5.12 20.98 14.31
N ALA A 287 -6.32 20.41 14.35
CA ALA A 287 -6.75 19.24 13.61
C ALA A 287 -7.91 19.60 12.68
N TRP A 288 -8.09 18.78 11.68
CA TRP A 288 -9.19 18.89 10.70
C TRP A 288 -10.17 17.75 10.90
N ARG A 289 -11.45 18.10 10.81
CA ARG A 289 -12.54 17.14 10.66
C ARG A 289 -12.88 17.02 9.18
N ILE A 290 -12.98 15.79 8.70
CA ILE A 290 -13.35 15.45 7.33
C ILE A 290 -14.64 14.65 7.40
N ASP A 291 -15.72 15.21 6.90
CA ASP A 291 -16.99 14.51 6.73
C ASP A 291 -17.04 14.01 5.28
N VAL A 292 -16.93 12.69 5.05
CA VAL A 292 -17.01 12.05 3.75
C VAL A 292 -18.46 11.66 3.51
N ASP A 293 -19.11 12.36 2.58
CA ASP A 293 -20.50 12.11 2.21
C ASP A 293 -20.60 10.85 1.34
N ARG A 294 -19.57 10.62 0.52
CA ARG A 294 -19.45 9.46 -0.34
C ARG A 294 -17.99 9.17 -0.70
N LEU A 295 -17.59 7.93 -0.55
CA LEU A 295 -16.43 7.33 -1.20
C LEU A 295 -16.94 6.08 -1.93
N HIS A 296 -16.84 6.06 -3.25
CA HIS A 296 -17.16 4.89 -4.07
C HIS A 296 -15.91 4.42 -4.81
N LEU A 297 -15.61 3.13 -4.70
CA LEU A 297 -14.54 2.46 -5.44
C LEU A 297 -15.15 1.38 -6.33
N GLY A 298 -14.98 1.52 -7.64
CA GLY A 298 -15.39 0.55 -8.65
C GLY A 298 -14.19 -0.26 -9.15
N PHE A 299 -14.25 -1.57 -8.96
CA PHE A 299 -13.19 -2.47 -9.43
C PHE A 299 -13.54 -3.09 -10.79
N PRO A 300 -12.55 -3.31 -11.67
CA PRO A 300 -11.09 -3.27 -11.46
C PRO A 300 -10.43 -1.88 -11.58
N GLY A 301 -11.16 -0.83 -11.95
CA GLY A 301 -10.61 0.50 -12.21
C GLY A 301 -9.84 1.06 -11.02
N ALA A 302 -10.46 1.07 -9.84
CA ALA A 302 -9.87 1.58 -8.61
C ALA A 302 -8.58 0.84 -8.21
N TYR A 303 -8.57 -0.50 -8.35
CA TYR A 303 -7.38 -1.28 -8.03
C TYR A 303 -6.21 -0.90 -8.94
N ARG A 304 -6.41 -0.96 -10.25
CA ARG A 304 -5.33 -0.76 -11.24
C ARG A 304 -4.72 0.64 -11.18
N ARG A 305 -5.53 1.68 -10.94
CA ARG A 305 -5.06 3.07 -10.96
C ARG A 305 -4.52 3.55 -9.61
N TYR A 306 -5.14 3.16 -8.52
CA TYR A 306 -4.87 3.77 -7.23
C TYR A 306 -4.28 2.83 -6.20
N LEU A 307 -4.59 1.52 -6.26
CA LEU A 307 -4.21 0.57 -5.22
C LEU A 307 -3.04 -0.34 -5.62
N GLU A 308 -2.97 -0.76 -6.88
CA GLU A 308 -1.93 -1.70 -7.34
C GLU A 308 -0.49 -1.18 -7.13
N PRO A 309 -0.18 0.10 -7.40
CA PRO A 309 1.17 0.63 -7.14
C PRO A 309 1.58 0.56 -5.67
N ILE A 310 0.63 0.79 -4.76
CA ILE A 310 0.85 0.69 -3.31
C ILE A 310 0.94 -0.78 -2.90
N ALA A 311 0.06 -1.62 -3.44
CA ALA A 311 -0.03 -3.04 -3.14
C ALA A 311 1.22 -3.82 -3.61
N ALA A 312 1.92 -3.34 -4.63
CA ALA A 312 3.17 -3.93 -5.13
C ALA A 312 4.27 -4.01 -4.04
N ALA A 313 4.34 -3.03 -3.14
CA ALA A 313 5.27 -3.06 -2.01
C ALA A 313 5.01 -4.24 -1.05
N TRP A 314 3.81 -4.83 -1.09
CA TRP A 314 3.36 -5.97 -0.27
C TRP A 314 3.27 -7.26 -1.10
N THR A 315 3.81 -7.27 -2.32
CA THR A 315 3.69 -8.38 -3.28
C THR A 315 2.23 -8.73 -3.62
N LEU A 316 1.35 -7.75 -3.59
CA LEU A 316 -0.07 -7.84 -3.95
C LEU A 316 -0.36 -7.16 -5.30
N ASP A 317 0.64 -7.09 -6.17
CA ASP A 317 0.53 -6.67 -7.57
C ASP A 317 -0.10 -7.78 -8.42
N GLY A 318 -0.79 -7.39 -9.49
CA GLY A 318 -1.39 -8.32 -10.44
C GLY A 318 -2.60 -9.09 -9.92
N LEU A 319 -3.30 -8.58 -8.89
CA LEU A 319 -4.55 -9.16 -8.42
C LEU A 319 -5.68 -8.88 -9.42
N GLN A 320 -6.58 -9.86 -9.58
CA GLN A 320 -7.87 -9.62 -10.21
C GLN A 320 -8.85 -9.18 -9.13
N VAL A 321 -9.32 -7.94 -9.22
CA VAL A 321 -10.29 -7.38 -8.27
C VAL A 321 -11.52 -6.94 -9.05
N THR A 322 -12.71 -7.35 -8.59
CA THR A 322 -14.02 -6.96 -9.14
C THR A 322 -14.99 -6.63 -8.01
N GLY A 323 -16.07 -5.91 -8.32
CA GLY A 323 -17.07 -5.50 -7.33
C GLY A 323 -16.98 -4.03 -6.97
N THR A 324 -17.64 -3.61 -5.90
CA THR A 324 -17.67 -2.23 -5.44
C THR A 324 -17.49 -2.11 -3.93
N VAL A 325 -16.91 -0.97 -3.51
CA VAL A 325 -16.79 -0.57 -2.11
C VAL A 325 -17.33 0.84 -1.98
N ASP A 326 -18.33 1.02 -1.14
CA ASP A 326 -18.90 2.31 -0.80
C ASP A 326 -18.66 2.61 0.68
N TRP A 327 -18.23 3.83 1.00
CA TRP A 327 -18.03 4.28 2.36
C TRP A 327 -18.51 5.71 2.54
N GLN A 328 -19.15 5.98 3.69
CA GLN A 328 -19.51 7.30 4.15
C GLN A 328 -19.22 7.43 5.64
N GLY A 329 -18.73 8.59 6.10
CA GLY A 329 -18.39 8.70 7.51
C GLY A 329 -17.64 9.97 7.86
N SER A 330 -17.11 10.02 9.07
CA SER A 330 -16.34 11.15 9.57
C SER A 330 -14.98 10.72 10.12
N LEU A 331 -13.98 11.56 9.85
CA LEU A 331 -12.64 11.43 10.41
C LEU A 331 -12.32 12.71 11.21
N ALA A 332 -11.71 12.55 12.38
CA ALA A 332 -11.14 13.65 13.15
C ALA A 332 -9.71 13.31 13.56
N ALA A 333 -8.79 14.25 13.40
CA ALA A 333 -7.36 14.05 13.67
C ALA A 333 -6.71 12.83 12.94
N GLY A 334 -7.31 12.38 11.84
CA GLY A 334 -6.87 11.20 11.09
C GLY A 334 -7.45 9.87 11.59
N GLU A 335 -8.32 9.89 12.59
CA GLU A 335 -9.00 8.71 13.12
C GLU A 335 -10.46 8.65 12.64
N ILE A 336 -10.97 7.44 12.37
CA ILE A 336 -12.38 7.23 12.00
C ILE A 336 -13.24 7.35 13.25
N GLU A 337 -14.13 8.36 13.28
CA GLU A 337 -15.09 8.52 14.38
C GLU A 337 -16.37 7.72 14.14
N SER A 338 -16.84 7.72 12.90
CA SER A 338 -18.05 7.02 12.49
C SER A 338 -17.99 6.72 10.99
N GLY A 339 -18.80 5.78 10.53
CA GLY A 339 -18.93 5.53 9.10
C GLY A 339 -19.69 4.27 8.80
N ASP A 340 -20.29 4.23 7.62
CA ASP A 340 -20.93 3.08 7.02
C ASP A 340 -20.07 2.58 5.87
N LEU A 341 -19.76 1.29 5.87
CA LEU A 341 -19.04 0.60 4.79
C LEU A 341 -19.97 -0.43 4.15
N GLU A 342 -20.18 -0.33 2.87
CA GLU A 342 -20.89 -1.31 2.07
C GLU A 342 -19.96 -1.90 1.01
N ILE A 343 -19.85 -3.21 0.97
CA ILE A 343 -19.08 -3.95 -0.03
C ILE A 343 -20.07 -4.84 -0.78
N SER A 344 -20.06 -4.74 -2.11
CA SER A 344 -20.95 -5.50 -2.98
C SER A 344 -20.17 -6.32 -4.00
N ASP A 345 -20.35 -7.64 -3.94
CA ASP A 345 -19.79 -8.64 -4.85
C ASP A 345 -18.27 -8.50 -5.07
N LEU A 346 -17.55 -8.10 -4.01
CA LEU A 346 -16.11 -7.91 -4.10
C LEU A 346 -15.42 -9.28 -4.21
N SER A 347 -14.65 -9.41 -5.28
CA SER A 347 -13.80 -10.58 -5.48
C SER A 347 -12.35 -10.14 -5.64
N VAL A 348 -11.44 -10.82 -4.93
CA VAL A 348 -9.99 -10.56 -4.95
C VAL A 348 -9.27 -11.88 -5.18
N VAL A 349 -8.63 -12.03 -6.33
CA VAL A 349 -8.00 -13.29 -6.75
C VAL A 349 -6.54 -13.03 -7.12
N ASP A 350 -5.62 -13.73 -6.46
CA ASP A 350 -4.21 -13.75 -6.81
C ASP A 350 -3.94 -14.74 -7.94
N THR A 351 -4.11 -14.28 -9.19
CA THR A 351 -3.91 -15.13 -10.37
C THR A 351 -2.45 -15.35 -10.73
N ALA A 352 -1.57 -14.47 -10.27
CA ALA A 352 -0.15 -14.54 -10.58
C ALA A 352 0.58 -15.59 -9.74
N ARG A 353 0.22 -15.71 -8.45
CA ARG A 353 0.91 -16.56 -7.48
C ARG A 353 0.02 -17.63 -6.87
N ASN A 354 -1.30 -17.58 -7.11
CA ASN A 354 -2.31 -18.52 -6.61
C ASN A 354 -2.29 -18.70 -5.07
N ARG A 355 -1.99 -17.63 -4.32
CA ARG A 355 -1.90 -17.69 -2.86
C ARG A 355 -3.26 -17.67 -2.19
N PHE A 356 -4.22 -16.94 -2.78
CA PHE A 356 -5.58 -16.82 -2.25
C PHE A 356 -6.59 -16.43 -3.33
N ALA A 357 -7.85 -16.74 -3.07
CA ALA A 357 -9.00 -16.22 -3.80
C ALA A 357 -10.16 -16.00 -2.84
N LEU A 358 -10.68 -14.79 -2.81
CA LEU A 358 -11.93 -14.43 -2.15
C LEU A 358 -12.93 -14.03 -3.22
N THR A 359 -14.10 -14.63 -3.23
CA THR A 359 -15.12 -14.36 -4.26
C THR A 359 -16.47 -14.00 -3.64
N GLY A 360 -17.14 -13.02 -4.24
CA GLY A 360 -18.49 -12.62 -3.88
C GLY A 360 -18.63 -12.14 -2.44
N LEU A 361 -17.65 -11.36 -1.95
CA LEU A 361 -17.72 -10.75 -0.62
C LEU A 361 -18.79 -9.66 -0.61
N ASN A 362 -19.73 -9.79 0.31
CA ASN A 362 -20.75 -8.80 0.57
C ASN A 362 -20.76 -8.46 2.06
N THR A 363 -20.80 -7.18 2.39
CA THR A 363 -20.89 -6.74 3.78
C THR A 363 -21.53 -5.37 3.90
N SER A 364 -22.18 -5.12 5.04
CA SER A 364 -22.63 -3.82 5.47
C SER A 364 -22.15 -3.63 6.91
N LEU A 365 -21.12 -2.81 7.11
CA LEU A 365 -20.53 -2.48 8.41
C LEU A 365 -20.89 -1.05 8.79
N ARG A 366 -21.37 -0.85 10.02
CA ARG A 366 -21.76 0.47 10.56
C ARG A 366 -21.04 0.74 11.87
N PRO A 367 -19.75 1.09 11.84
CA PRO A 367 -18.99 1.40 13.04
C PRO A 367 -19.50 2.68 13.70
N GLY A 368 -19.68 2.64 15.02
CA GLY A 368 -20.07 3.81 15.83
C GLY A 368 -21.51 3.84 16.34
N ASP A 369 -22.37 2.96 15.86
CA ASP A 369 -23.71 2.78 16.41
C ASP A 369 -23.73 1.52 17.28
N TYR A 370 -23.78 1.68 18.59
CA TYR A 370 -23.76 0.58 19.54
C TYR A 370 -24.80 -0.48 19.16
N SER A 371 -24.33 -1.69 18.94
CA SER A 371 -25.13 -2.92 18.77
C SER A 371 -25.94 -3.07 17.47
N ARG A 372 -25.34 -2.92 16.30
CA ARG A 372 -25.96 -3.45 15.09
C ARG A 372 -25.12 -4.53 14.47
N ASP A 373 -25.75 -5.69 14.29
CA ASP A 373 -25.19 -6.85 13.66
C ASP A 373 -24.81 -6.51 12.21
N SER A 374 -23.52 -6.40 11.97
CA SER A 374 -22.99 -6.25 10.61
C SER A 374 -22.79 -7.65 10.02
N LYS A 375 -23.30 -7.86 8.81
CA LYS A 375 -23.17 -9.15 8.12
C LYS A 375 -22.02 -9.11 7.13
N LEU A 376 -21.16 -10.12 7.18
CA LEU A 376 -20.09 -10.38 6.22
C LEU A 376 -20.37 -11.74 5.57
N GLY A 377 -20.64 -11.78 4.28
CA GLY A 377 -20.88 -13.02 3.53
C GLY A 377 -19.95 -13.13 2.33
N TRP A 378 -19.51 -14.33 2.00
CA TRP A 378 -18.72 -14.61 0.80
C TRP A 378 -19.15 -15.91 0.13
N GLN A 379 -18.93 -16.01 -1.18
CA GLN A 379 -19.30 -17.19 -1.98
C GLN A 379 -18.18 -18.22 -2.02
N GLY A 380 -16.93 -17.82 -1.90
CA GLY A 380 -15.78 -18.71 -1.88
C GLY A 380 -14.56 -18.07 -1.28
N LEU A 381 -13.82 -18.86 -0.50
CA LEU A 381 -12.54 -18.49 0.08
C LEU A 381 -11.56 -19.63 -0.15
N LEU A 382 -10.48 -19.35 -0.86
CA LEU A 382 -9.38 -20.28 -1.14
C LEU A 382 -8.08 -19.70 -0.55
N LEU A 383 -7.35 -20.49 0.21
CA LEU A 383 -6.02 -20.15 0.72
C LEU A 383 -5.02 -21.18 0.21
N GLY A 384 -4.20 -20.80 -0.77
CA GLY A 384 -3.38 -21.74 -1.51
C GLY A 384 -4.23 -22.78 -2.20
N ARG A 385 -4.15 -24.04 -1.74
CA ARG A 385 -4.97 -25.15 -2.22
C ARG A 385 -6.08 -25.55 -1.24
N ILE A 386 -6.21 -24.84 -0.13
CA ILE A 386 -7.22 -25.11 0.90
C ILE A 386 -8.48 -24.34 0.57
N ASN A 387 -9.54 -25.05 0.23
CA ASN A 387 -10.86 -24.48 -0.01
C ASN A 387 -11.63 -24.40 1.31
N LEU A 388 -11.98 -23.19 1.73
CA LEU A 388 -12.79 -22.88 2.90
C LEU A 388 -14.28 -22.66 2.56
N GLY A 389 -14.60 -22.68 1.26
CA GLY A 389 -15.98 -22.57 0.79
C GLY A 389 -16.63 -21.22 0.99
N ALA A 390 -17.94 -21.19 0.93
CA ALA A 390 -18.77 -20.04 1.24
C ALA A 390 -18.97 -19.93 2.76
N GLY A 391 -19.18 -18.72 3.24
CA GLY A 391 -19.44 -18.47 4.66
C GLY A 391 -20.20 -17.17 4.90
N GLU A 392 -20.75 -17.05 6.10
CA GLU A 392 -21.40 -15.85 6.61
C GLU A 392 -20.97 -15.64 8.07
N ALA A 393 -20.55 -14.43 8.41
CA ALA A 393 -20.17 -14.03 9.75
C ALA A 393 -21.02 -12.83 10.21
N LEU A 394 -21.37 -12.82 11.49
CA LEU A 394 -21.95 -11.68 12.16
C LEU A 394 -20.84 -10.93 12.90
N LEU A 395 -20.75 -9.64 12.65
CA LEU A 395 -19.70 -8.80 13.21
C LEU A 395 -20.28 -7.71 14.12
N ASP A 396 -19.70 -7.55 15.28
CA ASP A 396 -19.83 -6.34 16.08
C ASP A 396 -18.80 -5.33 15.57
N SER A 397 -19.24 -4.10 15.29
CA SER A 397 -18.38 -3.05 14.74
C SER A 397 -18.29 -1.86 15.67
N GLU A 398 -17.09 -1.58 16.15
CA GLU A 398 -16.70 -0.37 16.88
C GLU A 398 -16.04 0.63 15.92
N PRO A 399 -15.92 1.93 16.26
CA PRO A 399 -15.16 2.87 15.46
C PRO A 399 -13.73 2.39 15.23
N GLY A 400 -13.40 2.08 13.96
CA GLY A 400 -12.10 1.57 13.56
C GLY A 400 -11.76 0.14 14.02
N ALA A 401 -12.73 -0.66 14.47
CA ALA A 401 -12.53 -2.06 14.79
C ALA A 401 -13.78 -2.90 14.50
N PHE A 402 -13.58 -4.19 14.29
CA PHE A 402 -14.67 -5.16 14.21
C PHE A 402 -14.29 -6.46 14.94
N ALA A 403 -15.30 -7.17 15.42
CA ALA A 403 -15.14 -8.44 16.09
C ALA A 403 -16.26 -9.41 15.66
N LEU A 404 -15.99 -10.73 15.71
CA LEU A 404 -17.05 -11.72 15.57
C LEU A 404 -18.02 -11.58 16.73
N LEU A 405 -19.32 -11.53 16.42
CA LEU A 405 -20.39 -11.55 17.41
C LEU A 405 -20.73 -12.99 17.85
N GLU A 406 -20.62 -13.94 16.92
CA GLU A 406 -20.86 -15.36 17.14
C GLU A 406 -19.72 -16.18 16.51
N PRO A 407 -19.42 -17.38 17.06
CA PRO A 407 -18.43 -18.26 16.47
C PRO A 407 -18.75 -18.61 15.01
N LEU A 408 -17.73 -18.55 14.14
CA LEU A 408 -17.84 -18.89 12.73
C LEU A 408 -17.28 -20.28 12.47
N GLY A 409 -18.12 -21.21 12.02
CA GLY A 409 -17.70 -22.55 11.63
C GLY A 409 -17.57 -22.69 10.12
N LEU A 410 -16.43 -23.21 9.66
CA LEU A 410 -16.11 -23.48 8.26
C LEU A 410 -15.77 -24.96 8.08
N ASP A 411 -16.37 -25.61 7.10
CA ASP A 411 -15.99 -26.97 6.74
C ASP A 411 -14.73 -26.94 5.88
N VAL A 412 -13.67 -27.63 6.29
CA VAL A 412 -12.39 -27.60 5.63
C VAL A 412 -11.71 -28.97 5.70
N LEU A 413 -11.16 -29.43 4.57
CA LEU A 413 -10.36 -30.66 4.49
C LEU A 413 -11.03 -31.85 5.21
N GLY A 414 -12.33 -32.05 5.02
CA GLY A 414 -13.12 -33.14 5.61
C GLY A 414 -13.36 -33.01 7.11
N GLY A 415 -12.93 -31.95 7.76
CA GLY A 415 -13.17 -31.60 9.15
C GLY A 415 -13.78 -30.21 9.27
N ARG A 416 -13.57 -29.56 10.42
CA ARG A 416 -14.16 -28.25 10.75
C ARG A 416 -13.13 -27.31 11.38
N LEU A 417 -13.10 -26.09 10.89
CA LEU A 417 -12.44 -24.94 11.52
C LEU A 417 -13.52 -24.10 12.19
N GLU A 418 -13.38 -23.82 13.47
CA GLU A 418 -14.25 -22.91 14.20
C GLU A 418 -13.43 -21.71 14.69
N LEU A 419 -13.82 -20.51 14.28
CA LEU A 419 -13.27 -19.26 14.78
C LEU A 419 -14.15 -18.81 15.95
N GLY A 420 -13.68 -19.02 17.18
CA GLY A 420 -14.42 -18.69 18.40
C GLY A 420 -14.41 -17.19 18.67
N ARG A 421 -13.28 -16.53 18.42
CA ARG A 421 -13.12 -15.08 18.51
C ARG A 421 -12.26 -14.60 17.35
N LEU A 422 -12.68 -13.51 16.74
CA LEU A 422 -11.86 -12.73 15.81
C LEU A 422 -12.09 -11.26 16.10
N ARG A 423 -11.03 -10.50 16.34
CA ARG A 423 -11.07 -9.04 16.47
C ARG A 423 -9.96 -8.43 15.62
N TYR A 424 -10.30 -7.40 14.88
CA TYR A 424 -9.34 -6.62 14.10
C TYR A 424 -9.58 -5.12 14.31
N ALA A 425 -8.50 -4.38 14.60
CA ALA A 425 -8.54 -2.93 14.74
C ALA A 425 -7.72 -2.28 13.62
N LEU A 426 -8.31 -1.30 12.94
CA LEU A 426 -7.65 -0.54 11.88
C LEU A 426 -6.47 0.26 12.45
N PRO A 427 -5.35 0.39 11.72
CA PRO A 427 -4.23 1.22 12.11
C PRO A 427 -4.69 2.68 12.34
N GLY A 428 -4.27 3.28 13.47
CA GLY A 428 -4.62 4.67 13.81
C GLY A 428 -5.99 4.83 14.45
N SER A 429 -6.76 3.75 14.69
CA SER A 429 -8.01 3.85 15.43
C SER A 429 -7.78 3.94 16.95
N PRO A 430 -8.69 4.58 17.72
CA PRO A 430 -8.64 4.58 19.19
C PRO A 430 -8.61 3.16 19.77
N SER A 431 -9.29 2.23 19.10
CA SER A 431 -9.34 0.82 19.46
C SER A 431 -8.00 0.09 19.29
N ALA A 432 -7.08 0.59 18.45
CA ALA A 432 -5.73 0.08 18.28
C ALA A 432 -4.73 0.69 19.28
N SER A 433 -5.02 1.89 19.83
CA SER A 433 -4.10 2.65 20.67
C SER A 433 -4.16 2.27 22.16
N ALA A 434 -5.17 1.52 22.59
CA ALA A 434 -5.45 1.22 24.00
C ALA A 434 -4.60 0.06 24.59
N GLY A 435 -3.43 -0.25 24.00
CA GLY A 435 -2.58 -1.37 24.45
C GLY A 435 -3.15 -2.76 24.13
N ARG A 436 -4.11 -2.81 23.20
CA ARG A 436 -4.69 -4.05 22.68
C ARG A 436 -4.04 -4.41 21.34
N SER A 437 -3.87 -5.70 21.10
CA SER A 437 -3.39 -6.22 19.81
C SER A 437 -4.33 -5.77 18.68
N ARG A 438 -3.74 -5.42 17.53
CA ARG A 438 -4.53 -5.07 16.32
C ARG A 438 -5.34 -6.25 15.80
N PHE A 439 -4.87 -7.45 16.04
CA PHE A 439 -5.49 -8.68 15.60
C PHE A 439 -5.50 -9.68 16.75
N GLU A 440 -6.66 -10.22 17.06
CA GLU A 440 -6.86 -11.29 18.04
C GLU A 440 -7.71 -12.38 17.38
N LEU A 441 -7.28 -13.61 17.48
CA LEU A 441 -7.98 -14.76 16.93
C LEU A 441 -7.93 -15.90 17.94
N GLU A 442 -9.09 -16.52 18.20
CA GLU A 442 -9.22 -17.84 18.85
C GLU A 442 -9.84 -18.80 17.83
N ALA A 443 -9.24 -19.95 17.67
CA ALA A 443 -9.72 -20.94 16.72
C ALA A 443 -9.60 -22.36 17.28
N SER A 444 -10.41 -23.25 16.77
CA SER A 444 -10.28 -24.69 16.98
C SER A 444 -10.38 -25.45 15.67
N LEU A 445 -9.66 -26.54 15.59
CA LEU A 445 -9.66 -27.48 14.48
C LEU A 445 -10.20 -28.82 14.98
N SER A 446 -11.14 -29.40 14.27
CA SER A 446 -11.71 -30.70 14.61
C SER A 446 -11.71 -31.61 13.39
N ASP A 447 -11.16 -32.81 13.57
CA ASP A 447 -11.21 -33.91 12.61
C ASP A 447 -10.72 -33.57 11.19
N ILE A 448 -9.77 -32.64 11.04
CA ILE A 448 -9.16 -32.33 9.75
C ILE A 448 -8.47 -33.58 9.20
N ASP A 449 -8.79 -33.95 7.97
CA ASP A 449 -8.24 -35.11 7.31
C ASP A 449 -6.80 -34.87 6.85
N MET A 450 -5.86 -35.68 7.37
CA MET A 450 -4.45 -35.52 7.06
C MET A 450 -4.10 -35.88 5.61
N GLU A 451 -4.83 -36.77 4.94
CA GLU A 451 -4.57 -37.07 3.52
C GLU A 451 -4.89 -35.86 2.64
N GLN A 452 -5.98 -35.16 2.94
CA GLN A 452 -6.37 -33.95 2.23
C GLN A 452 -5.41 -32.79 2.54
N LEU A 453 -5.00 -32.66 3.82
CA LEU A 453 -4.07 -31.63 4.25
C LEU A 453 -2.69 -31.81 3.59
N THR A 454 -2.14 -33.03 3.64
CA THR A 454 -0.83 -33.32 3.03
C THR A 454 -0.86 -33.18 1.52
N ALA A 455 -1.96 -33.56 0.87
CA ALA A 455 -2.15 -33.35 -0.57
C ALA A 455 -2.19 -31.86 -0.95
N ALA A 456 -2.76 -31.00 -0.09
CA ALA A 456 -2.80 -29.56 -0.33
C ALA A 456 -1.40 -28.92 -0.32
N PHE A 457 -0.46 -29.50 0.43
CA PHE A 457 0.93 -29.00 0.54
C PHE A 457 1.95 -29.78 -0.29
N ASP A 458 1.52 -30.75 -1.13
CA ASP A 458 2.39 -31.66 -1.87
C ASP A 458 3.33 -32.48 -0.95
N TRP A 459 2.87 -32.76 0.28
CA TRP A 459 3.60 -33.62 1.22
C TRP A 459 3.31 -35.09 0.95
N PRO A 460 4.17 -36.01 1.41
CA PRO A 460 3.86 -37.42 1.42
C PRO A 460 2.51 -37.68 2.11
N ARG A 461 1.64 -38.43 1.43
CA ARG A 461 0.29 -38.68 1.95
C ARG A 461 0.33 -39.66 3.13
N PHE A 462 -0.32 -39.31 4.20
CA PHE A 462 -0.54 -40.19 5.33
C PHE A 462 -1.93 -39.98 5.94
N SER A 463 -2.47 -41.04 6.50
CA SER A 463 -3.79 -41.03 7.14
C SER A 463 -3.69 -40.53 8.57
N GLY A 464 -4.77 -39.93 9.05
CA GLY A 464 -4.87 -39.44 10.41
C GLY A 464 -5.87 -38.29 10.52
N ARG A 465 -6.02 -37.80 11.75
CA ARG A 465 -6.87 -36.66 12.06
C ARG A 465 -6.07 -35.61 12.81
N LEU A 466 -6.23 -34.36 12.39
CA LEU A 466 -5.68 -33.22 13.10
C LEU A 466 -6.80 -32.56 13.88
N SER A 467 -6.61 -32.38 15.16
CA SER A 467 -7.46 -31.57 16.04
C SER A 467 -6.59 -30.73 16.93
N GLY A 468 -7.04 -29.52 17.27
CA GLY A 468 -6.26 -28.65 18.14
C GLY A 468 -7.05 -27.41 18.52
N GLU A 469 -6.65 -26.83 19.62
CA GLU A 469 -7.12 -25.54 20.10
C GLU A 469 -6.02 -24.50 19.94
N ILE A 470 -6.39 -23.35 19.37
CA ILE A 470 -5.53 -22.17 19.22
C ILE A 470 -6.20 -21.08 20.05
N PRO A 471 -5.90 -21.01 21.37
CA PRO A 471 -6.59 -20.10 22.29
C PRO A 471 -6.21 -18.63 22.12
N GLY A 472 -5.18 -18.33 21.36
CA GLY A 472 -4.81 -16.98 21.05
C GLY A 472 -3.82 -16.88 19.89
N VAL A 473 -4.19 -16.09 18.88
CA VAL A 473 -3.25 -15.62 17.86
C VAL A 473 -3.19 -14.11 17.96
N ARG A 474 -2.00 -13.56 18.13
CA ARG A 474 -1.74 -12.12 18.15
C ARG A 474 -0.87 -11.74 16.97
N PHE A 475 -1.15 -10.60 16.39
CA PHE A 475 -0.30 -10.03 15.34
C PHE A 475 0.11 -8.62 15.73
N GLU A 476 1.39 -8.47 16.07
CA GLU A 476 2.00 -7.19 16.43
C GLU A 476 3.32 -7.00 15.67
N ASN A 477 3.52 -5.81 15.14
CA ASN A 477 4.77 -5.40 14.48
C ASN A 477 5.27 -6.37 13.37
N GLY A 478 4.34 -7.05 12.68
CA GLY A 478 4.67 -8.01 11.62
C GLY A 478 4.96 -9.43 12.11
N VAL A 479 4.88 -9.67 13.43
CA VAL A 479 5.03 -10.99 14.06
C VAL A 479 3.65 -11.55 14.40
N LEU A 480 3.38 -12.75 13.95
CA LEU A 480 2.23 -13.55 14.33
C LEU A 480 2.69 -14.53 15.42
N ASP A 481 2.11 -14.41 16.60
CA ASP A 481 2.39 -15.23 17.75
C ASP A 481 1.17 -16.07 18.09
N VAL A 482 1.35 -17.38 18.30
CA VAL A 482 0.28 -18.32 18.55
C VAL A 482 0.43 -18.88 19.97
N ASP A 483 -0.49 -18.51 20.85
CA ASP A 483 -0.61 -19.09 22.17
C ASP A 483 -1.25 -20.50 22.08
N GLY A 484 -0.79 -21.41 22.93
CA GLY A 484 -1.39 -22.73 23.06
C GLY A 484 -0.64 -23.84 22.34
N GLU A 485 -1.34 -24.95 22.15
CA GLU A 485 -0.78 -26.13 21.49
C GLU A 485 -1.71 -26.69 20.41
N ILE A 486 -1.09 -27.18 19.35
CA ILE A 486 -1.79 -27.87 18.27
C ILE A 486 -1.44 -29.37 18.40
N ALA A 487 -2.44 -30.21 18.66
CA ALA A 487 -2.27 -31.64 18.73
C ALA A 487 -2.72 -32.30 17.42
N VAL A 488 -1.84 -33.09 16.83
CA VAL A 488 -2.08 -33.87 15.61
C VAL A 488 -2.09 -35.33 15.95
N HIS A 489 -3.22 -36.01 15.83
CA HIS A 489 -3.34 -37.45 16.07
C HIS A 489 -3.08 -38.20 14.76
N VAL A 490 -1.87 -38.74 14.64
CA VAL A 490 -1.39 -39.45 13.45
C VAL A 490 -0.55 -40.65 13.85
N PHE A 491 -0.41 -41.61 12.96
CA PHE A 491 0.46 -42.77 13.17
C PHE A 491 0.14 -43.49 14.50
N ASP A 492 -1.12 -43.56 14.87
CA ASP A 492 -1.60 -44.16 16.12
C ASP A 492 -0.97 -43.58 17.41
N GLY A 493 -0.49 -42.32 17.33
CA GLY A 493 0.06 -41.54 18.42
C GLY A 493 -0.30 -40.07 18.28
N ALA A 494 0.49 -39.18 18.86
CA ALA A 494 0.25 -37.75 18.84
C ALA A 494 1.53 -36.94 18.55
N ILE A 495 1.38 -35.90 17.74
CA ILE A 495 2.38 -34.84 17.54
C ILE A 495 1.80 -33.57 18.15
N THR A 496 2.54 -32.93 19.05
CA THR A 496 2.14 -31.67 19.67
C THR A 496 3.08 -30.56 19.21
N VAL A 497 2.51 -29.46 18.70
CA VAL A 497 3.25 -28.26 18.30
C VAL A 497 2.98 -27.15 19.30
N ARG A 498 4.03 -26.53 19.84
CA ARG A 498 3.99 -25.43 20.80
C ARG A 498 4.88 -24.28 20.36
N GLU A 499 4.72 -23.13 21.01
CA GLU A 499 5.53 -21.92 20.77
C GLU A 499 5.60 -21.54 19.28
N LEU A 500 4.49 -21.73 18.58
CA LEU A 500 4.41 -21.44 17.15
C LEU A 500 4.37 -19.93 16.95
N ALA A 501 5.41 -19.39 16.32
CA ALA A 501 5.45 -18.00 15.89
C ALA A 501 5.86 -17.91 14.42
N ALA A 502 5.32 -16.92 13.72
CA ALA A 502 5.64 -16.70 12.32
C ALA A 502 5.78 -15.21 12.02
N GLU A 503 6.77 -14.86 11.22
CA GLU A 503 7.01 -13.50 10.77
C GLU A 503 6.88 -13.42 9.26
N ARG A 504 6.36 -12.29 8.77
CA ARG A 504 6.25 -11.99 7.34
C ARG A 504 5.62 -13.13 6.53
N VAL A 505 4.55 -13.72 7.05
CA VAL A 505 3.89 -14.92 6.48
C VAL A 505 3.52 -14.75 5.00
N PHE A 506 3.17 -13.52 4.59
CA PHE A 506 2.85 -13.18 3.20
C PHE A 506 3.94 -12.34 2.50
N GLY A 507 5.05 -12.10 3.18
CA GLY A 507 6.16 -11.27 2.68
C GLY A 507 7.24 -12.06 1.95
N VAL A 508 8.32 -11.36 1.63
CA VAL A 508 9.54 -11.96 1.12
C VAL A 508 10.29 -12.63 2.28
N LEU A 509 10.66 -13.89 2.14
CA LEU A 509 11.34 -14.70 3.16
C LEU A 509 10.53 -14.84 4.47
N PRO A 510 9.39 -15.56 4.45
CA PRO A 510 8.67 -15.89 5.67
C PRO A 510 9.55 -16.70 6.63
N SER A 511 9.42 -16.41 7.92
CA SER A 511 10.10 -17.19 8.97
C SER A 511 9.06 -17.83 9.89
N LEU A 512 9.40 -19.00 10.43
CA LEU A 512 8.58 -19.74 11.38
C LEU A 512 9.45 -20.32 12.47
N SER A 513 8.99 -20.28 13.72
CA SER A 513 9.58 -20.99 14.84
C SER A 513 8.54 -21.83 15.55
N ALA A 514 8.95 -22.99 16.09
CA ALA A 514 8.07 -23.89 16.84
C ALA A 514 8.88 -24.90 17.66
N ASP A 515 8.24 -25.44 18.69
CA ASP A 515 8.66 -26.67 19.39
C ASP A 515 7.68 -27.79 19.09
N ILE A 516 8.21 -28.98 18.78
CA ILE A 516 7.41 -30.15 18.40
C ILE A 516 7.76 -31.31 19.32
N GLU A 517 6.73 -31.98 19.84
CA GLU A 517 6.85 -33.23 20.59
C GLU A 517 6.18 -34.37 19.84
N LEU A 518 6.82 -35.51 19.80
CA LEU A 518 6.35 -36.75 19.21
C LEU A 518 6.07 -37.75 20.35
N ASN A 519 4.84 -38.20 20.48
CA ASN A 519 4.42 -39.05 21.58
C ASN A 519 3.80 -40.35 21.04
N ASP A 520 4.44 -41.47 21.36
CA ASP A 520 3.98 -42.84 21.12
C ASP A 520 3.54 -43.09 19.65
N LEU A 521 4.31 -42.60 18.67
CA LEU A 521 4.00 -42.81 17.26
C LEU A 521 4.32 -44.27 16.85
N ASP A 522 3.45 -44.88 16.04
CA ASP A 522 3.70 -46.15 15.40
C ASP A 522 4.78 -46.01 14.31
N LEU A 523 5.96 -46.52 14.58
CA LEU A 523 7.13 -46.37 13.72
C LEU A 523 6.97 -47.10 12.37
N GLU A 524 6.18 -48.16 12.31
CA GLU A 524 5.90 -48.88 11.07
C GLU A 524 5.07 -48.01 10.13
N GLN A 525 4.01 -47.36 10.64
CA GLN A 525 3.20 -46.44 9.85
C GLN A 525 4.04 -45.22 9.37
N VAL A 526 4.90 -44.65 10.24
CA VAL A 526 5.81 -43.55 9.87
C VAL A 526 6.73 -44.00 8.74
N THR A 527 7.42 -45.12 8.89
CA THR A 527 8.42 -45.59 7.90
C THR A 527 7.81 -46.07 6.59
N ASP A 528 6.60 -46.61 6.63
CA ASP A 528 5.87 -46.99 5.42
C ASP A 528 5.41 -45.77 4.62
N THR A 529 4.93 -44.72 5.31
CA THR A 529 4.53 -43.46 4.69
C THR A 529 5.67 -42.78 3.91
N PHE A 530 6.86 -42.81 4.46
CA PHE A 530 8.05 -42.21 3.85
C PHE A 530 8.89 -43.19 3.01
N GLU A 531 8.36 -44.38 2.72
CA GLU A 531 9.05 -45.44 1.94
C GLU A 531 10.43 -45.81 2.45
N PHE A 532 10.67 -45.55 3.75
CA PHE A 532 11.97 -45.76 4.38
C PHE A 532 12.32 -47.24 4.59
N GLY A 533 11.32 -48.10 4.43
CA GLY A 533 11.40 -49.52 4.74
C GLY A 533 10.87 -49.79 6.16
N ARG A 534 10.31 -50.97 6.38
CA ARG A 534 9.55 -51.32 7.60
C ARG A 534 10.42 -51.29 8.86
N ILE A 535 10.02 -50.51 9.87
CA ILE A 535 10.57 -50.52 11.23
C ILE A 535 9.41 -50.60 12.20
N GLY A 536 9.19 -51.77 12.82
CA GLY A 536 8.09 -51.95 13.81
C GLY A 536 8.52 -51.38 15.16
N GLY A 537 7.53 -51.00 15.97
CA GLY A 537 7.69 -50.45 17.31
C GLY A 537 7.10 -49.07 17.48
N ARG A 538 7.36 -48.43 18.61
CA ARG A 538 6.91 -47.09 18.94
C ARG A 538 8.10 -46.16 19.02
N ILE A 539 7.83 -44.86 18.77
CA ILE A 539 8.85 -43.84 18.81
C ILE A 539 8.32 -42.61 19.55
N ASP A 540 9.15 -42.07 20.46
CA ASP A 540 9.00 -40.77 21.10
C ASP A 540 10.08 -39.84 20.55
N GLY A 541 9.84 -38.53 20.57
CA GLY A 541 10.84 -37.56 20.10
C GLY A 541 10.47 -36.13 20.38
N HIS A 542 11.37 -35.24 19.97
CA HIS A 542 11.14 -33.81 19.98
C HIS A 542 11.95 -33.12 18.89
N VAL A 543 11.47 -31.97 18.49
CA VAL A 543 12.21 -30.96 17.70
C VAL A 543 12.08 -29.64 18.43
N SER A 544 13.15 -29.24 19.11
CA SER A 544 13.20 -27.99 19.86
C SER A 544 13.92 -26.91 19.07
N ASP A 545 13.58 -25.64 19.36
CA ASP A 545 14.18 -24.47 18.70
C ASP A 545 14.11 -24.53 17.16
N LEU A 546 13.06 -25.14 16.60
CA LEU A 546 12.90 -25.16 15.15
C LEU A 546 12.79 -23.74 14.63
N ARG A 547 13.63 -23.41 13.68
CA ARG A 547 13.54 -22.19 12.89
C ARG A 547 13.56 -22.51 11.40
N MET A 548 12.58 -21.99 10.70
CA MET A 548 12.46 -22.09 9.25
C MET A 548 12.60 -20.71 8.63
N LEU A 549 13.22 -20.64 7.47
CA LEU A 549 13.29 -19.46 6.63
C LEU A 549 12.92 -19.88 5.21
N ASP A 550 11.99 -19.16 4.59
CA ASP A 550 11.43 -19.53 3.29
C ASP A 550 10.98 -21.00 3.26
N TRP A 551 10.28 -21.42 4.33
CA TRP A 551 9.76 -22.77 4.55
C TRP A 551 10.82 -23.88 4.57
N SER A 552 12.09 -23.52 4.70
CA SER A 552 13.22 -24.44 4.81
C SER A 552 13.83 -24.38 6.23
N PRO A 553 14.07 -25.52 6.89
CA PRO A 553 14.70 -25.52 8.21
C PRO A 553 16.12 -24.98 8.15
N VAL A 554 16.44 -24.00 9.03
CA VAL A 554 17.78 -23.40 9.15
C VAL A 554 18.45 -23.73 10.49
N SER A 555 17.67 -24.01 11.54
CA SER A 555 18.17 -24.50 12.81
C SER A 555 17.11 -25.32 13.55
N PHE A 556 17.53 -26.33 14.27
CA PHE A 556 16.73 -27.10 15.23
C PHE A 556 17.62 -28.03 16.07
N ASP A 557 17.08 -28.52 17.18
CA ASP A 557 17.60 -29.63 17.94
C ASP A 557 16.56 -30.75 18.00
N ALA A 558 16.75 -31.80 17.19
CA ALA A 558 15.80 -32.91 17.05
C ALA A 558 16.37 -34.20 17.65
N TRP A 559 15.48 -34.97 18.25
CA TRP A 559 15.72 -36.32 18.71
C TRP A 559 14.48 -37.16 18.51
N ALA A 560 14.69 -38.42 18.07
CA ALA A 560 13.64 -39.42 18.03
C ALA A 560 14.22 -40.79 18.39
N GLY A 561 13.53 -41.53 19.24
CA GLY A 561 14.00 -42.82 19.70
C GLY A 561 12.91 -43.70 20.28
N THR A 562 13.21 -45.03 20.39
CA THR A 562 12.30 -45.97 21.01
C THR A 562 12.16 -45.68 22.50
N PRO A 563 10.93 -45.65 23.06
CA PRO A 563 10.71 -45.38 24.48
C PRO A 563 11.34 -46.46 25.37
N GLU A 564 11.85 -46.08 26.55
CA GLU A 564 12.52 -46.98 27.48
C GLU A 564 11.62 -48.12 27.99
N ARG A 565 10.29 -47.94 27.88
CA ARG A 565 9.30 -48.90 28.33
C ARG A 565 9.03 -50.04 27.34
N GLN A 566 9.66 -50.06 26.19
CA GLN A 566 9.50 -51.08 25.17
C GLN A 566 10.30 -52.33 25.56
N GLY A 567 9.72 -53.17 26.43
CA GLY A 567 10.39 -54.39 26.95
C GLY A 567 10.47 -55.55 25.95
N LYS A 568 10.02 -55.40 24.70
CA LYS A 568 10.07 -56.41 23.64
C LYS A 568 10.94 -55.92 22.48
N SER A 569 11.70 -56.84 21.88
CA SER A 569 12.41 -56.58 20.63
C SER A 569 11.42 -56.36 19.47
N SER A 570 11.67 -55.36 18.69
CA SER A 570 10.93 -55.03 17.46
C SER A 570 11.70 -55.49 16.22
N GLU A 571 11.07 -55.49 15.08
CA GLU A 571 11.64 -55.92 13.82
C GLU A 571 11.99 -54.71 12.93
N ILE A 572 13.09 -54.82 12.18
CA ILE A 572 13.52 -53.84 11.19
C ILE A 572 13.85 -54.55 9.88
N SER A 573 13.35 -54.04 8.77
CA SER A 573 13.63 -54.60 7.44
C SER A 573 15.07 -54.30 7.01
N ARG A 574 15.61 -55.14 6.13
CA ARG A 574 16.92 -54.92 5.50
C ARG A 574 17.00 -53.60 4.76
N GLN A 575 15.93 -53.19 4.10
CA GLN A 575 15.85 -51.90 3.40
C GLN A 575 16.07 -50.75 4.39
N ALA A 576 15.35 -50.72 5.51
CA ALA A 576 15.46 -49.68 6.54
C ALA A 576 16.88 -49.64 7.17
N VAL A 577 17.49 -50.82 7.40
CA VAL A 577 18.89 -50.88 7.86
C VAL A 577 19.84 -50.25 6.84
N ASN A 578 19.66 -50.50 5.54
CA ASN A 578 20.48 -49.91 4.50
C ASN A 578 20.32 -48.37 4.48
N HIS A 579 19.08 -47.88 4.60
CA HIS A 579 18.82 -46.42 4.61
C HIS A 579 19.42 -45.75 5.85
N LEU A 580 19.26 -46.33 7.05
CA LEU A 580 19.90 -45.83 8.27
C LEU A 580 21.42 -45.77 8.15
N THR A 581 22.00 -46.77 7.49
CA THR A 581 23.44 -46.82 7.27
C THR A 581 23.92 -45.77 6.27
N SER A 582 23.16 -45.47 5.22
CA SER A 582 23.49 -44.45 4.27
C SER A 582 23.48 -43.05 4.87
N ILE A 583 22.56 -42.75 5.79
CA ILE A 583 22.52 -41.48 6.54
C ILE A 583 23.79 -41.32 7.40
N GLY A 584 24.27 -42.39 8.03
CA GLY A 584 25.44 -42.37 8.90
C GLY A 584 26.81 -42.27 8.20
N GLY A 585 26.86 -42.19 6.86
CA GLY A 585 28.11 -42.15 6.08
C GLY A 585 28.93 -43.43 6.18
N GLY A 586 28.36 -44.48 6.76
CA GLY A 586 29.03 -45.73 6.95
C GLY A 586 28.86 -46.67 5.72
N GLY A 587 29.95 -47.08 5.12
CA GLY A 587 29.92 -48.13 4.11
C GLY A 587 29.56 -49.48 4.71
N ALA A 588 28.32 -49.61 5.28
CA ALA A 588 27.82 -50.87 5.86
C ALA A 588 27.49 -51.94 4.84
N THR A 589 27.74 -51.67 3.57
CA THR A 589 27.62 -52.66 2.51
C THR A 589 28.49 -53.90 2.78
N ALA A 590 29.60 -53.75 3.48
CA ALA A 590 30.47 -54.89 3.81
C ALA A 590 29.85 -55.85 4.83
N ALA A 591 29.13 -55.38 5.82
CA ALA A 591 28.56 -56.22 6.92
C ALA A 591 27.28 -56.94 6.47
N LEU A 592 26.45 -56.32 5.59
CA LEU A 592 25.19 -56.89 5.06
C LEU A 592 25.35 -57.67 3.77
N THR A 593 26.54 -57.67 3.13
CA THR A 593 26.81 -58.38 1.88
C THR A 593 27.24 -59.83 2.07
N GLY A 594 27.42 -60.30 3.30
CA GLY A 594 27.74 -61.69 3.58
C GLY A 594 26.63 -62.65 3.07
N PRO A 595 26.97 -63.81 2.53
CA PRO A 595 25.98 -64.74 1.98
C PRO A 595 24.89 -65.17 2.98
N LEU A 596 25.23 -65.21 4.26
CA LEU A 596 24.29 -65.52 5.35
C LEU A 596 23.28 -64.39 5.61
N MET A 597 23.73 -63.16 5.53
CA MET A 597 22.85 -61.97 5.80
C MET A 597 21.83 -61.74 4.71
N ARG A 598 22.11 -62.23 3.47
CA ARG A 598 21.14 -62.13 2.36
C ARG A 598 19.94 -63.06 2.51
N MET A 599 19.98 -64.04 3.45
CA MET A 599 18.87 -64.95 3.73
C MET A 599 17.84 -64.32 4.65
N PHE A 600 18.15 -63.20 5.34
CA PHE A 600 17.21 -62.54 6.24
C PHE A 600 16.65 -61.27 5.62
N ASN A 601 15.36 -61.15 5.62
CA ASN A 601 14.66 -59.90 5.19
C ASN A 601 14.41 -58.96 6.35
N ASN A 602 14.26 -59.47 7.57
CA ASN A 602 14.00 -58.75 8.77
C ASN A 602 15.04 -59.10 9.87
N PHE A 603 15.32 -58.18 10.73
CA PHE A 603 16.23 -58.32 11.88
C PHE A 603 15.53 -57.80 13.14
N SER A 604 15.84 -58.42 14.27
CA SER A 604 15.33 -57.93 15.55
C SER A 604 16.26 -56.88 16.13
N TYR A 605 15.68 -55.83 16.68
CA TYR A 605 16.40 -54.80 17.37
C TYR A 605 15.80 -54.48 18.75
N LYS A 606 16.58 -53.88 19.63
CA LYS A 606 16.22 -53.57 21.02
C LYS A 606 15.93 -52.08 21.21
N ARG A 607 16.81 -51.24 20.70
CA ARG A 607 16.72 -49.77 20.80
C ARG A 607 17.09 -49.14 19.47
N LEU A 608 16.36 -48.07 19.14
CA LEU A 608 16.67 -47.16 18.00
C LEU A 608 16.66 -45.75 18.54
N GLY A 609 17.62 -44.91 18.13
CA GLY A 609 17.63 -43.50 18.47
C GLY A 609 18.52 -42.72 17.53
N LEU A 610 17.96 -41.64 16.98
CA LEU A 610 18.61 -40.72 16.04
C LEU A 610 18.26 -39.29 16.43
N GLY A 611 19.25 -38.45 16.48
CA GLY A 611 19.10 -37.00 16.67
C GLY A 611 19.95 -36.20 15.72
N CYS A 612 19.56 -35.02 15.49
CA CYS A 612 20.24 -34.03 14.65
C CYS A 612 20.16 -32.65 15.30
N ARG A 613 21.29 -32.01 15.50
CA ARG A 613 21.34 -30.58 15.77
C ARG A 613 21.77 -29.86 14.52
N LEU A 614 20.82 -29.15 13.90
CA LEU A 614 21.06 -28.35 12.70
C LEU A 614 21.51 -26.93 13.08
N ALA A 615 22.63 -26.50 12.56
CA ALA A 615 23.07 -25.11 12.58
C ALA A 615 24.02 -24.86 11.38
N ASN A 616 23.89 -23.71 10.73
CA ASN A 616 24.76 -23.31 9.61
C ASN A 616 24.85 -24.36 8.48
N ASN A 617 23.73 -24.96 8.10
CA ASN A 617 23.63 -26.03 7.12
C ASN A 617 24.40 -27.34 7.49
N VAL A 618 24.78 -27.49 8.72
CA VAL A 618 25.43 -28.71 9.22
C VAL A 618 24.55 -29.39 10.27
N CYS A 619 24.22 -30.64 10.04
CA CYS A 619 23.54 -31.51 10.98
C CYS A 619 24.59 -32.31 11.79
N VAL A 620 24.64 -32.09 13.10
CA VAL A 620 25.45 -32.90 14.02
C VAL A 620 24.60 -34.07 14.50
N ILE A 621 25.01 -35.26 14.10
CA ILE A 621 24.30 -36.51 14.43
C ILE A 621 24.52 -36.90 15.89
N ARG A 622 23.43 -37.32 16.54
CA ARG A 622 23.40 -37.91 17.87
C ARG A 622 22.68 -39.27 17.79
N GLY A 623 22.98 -40.16 18.70
CA GLY A 623 22.38 -41.46 18.79
C GLY A 623 22.20 -41.91 20.24
N LEU A 624 21.94 -43.21 20.43
CA LEU A 624 21.76 -43.84 21.73
C LEU A 624 22.99 -43.70 22.64
N GLU A 625 24.18 -43.88 22.07
CA GLU A 625 25.47 -43.84 22.77
C GLU A 625 26.57 -43.38 21.82
N ASP A 626 27.56 -42.65 22.36
CA ASP A 626 28.80 -42.28 21.64
C ASP A 626 29.99 -42.83 22.42
N ASP A 627 30.61 -43.90 21.96
CA ASP A 627 31.71 -44.58 22.62
C ASP A 627 33.07 -44.31 21.97
N GLY A 628 33.16 -43.31 21.11
CA GLY A 628 34.37 -42.93 20.39
C GLY A 628 34.62 -43.78 19.11
N GLN A 629 33.91 -44.88 18.92
CA GLN A 629 33.95 -45.71 17.69
C GLN A 629 32.86 -45.33 16.69
N GLY A 630 32.08 -44.32 16.96
CA GLY A 630 30.93 -43.84 16.19
C GLY A 630 29.68 -43.72 17.05
N VAL A 631 28.69 -43.03 16.52
CA VAL A 631 27.41 -42.80 17.17
C VAL A 631 26.49 -43.99 16.96
N LEU A 632 26.09 -44.67 18.03
CA LEU A 632 25.20 -45.82 18.00
C LEU A 632 23.78 -45.37 17.67
N ILE A 633 23.21 -45.77 16.53
CA ILE A 633 21.86 -45.45 16.11
C ILE A 633 20.88 -46.60 16.40
N LEU A 634 21.29 -47.85 16.15
CA LEU A 634 20.47 -49.03 16.36
C LEU A 634 21.24 -50.12 17.10
N GLU A 635 20.67 -50.60 18.21
CA GLU A 635 21.16 -51.75 18.96
C GLU A 635 20.31 -52.99 18.57
N GLY A 636 20.93 -53.90 17.87
CA GLY A 636 20.32 -55.16 17.47
C GLY A 636 20.04 -56.13 18.60
N ALA A 637 19.05 -57.00 18.38
CA ALA A 637 18.71 -58.13 19.25
C ALA A 637 18.65 -59.41 18.42
N GLY A 638 18.68 -60.56 19.06
CA GLY A 638 18.51 -61.85 18.39
C GLY A 638 19.75 -62.30 17.56
N ILE A 639 19.49 -63.23 16.62
CA ILE A 639 20.52 -63.79 15.73
C ILE A 639 19.99 -63.70 14.30
N PRO A 640 20.69 -63.02 13.37
CA PRO A 640 21.95 -62.32 13.60
C PRO A 640 21.78 -60.99 14.32
N LYS A 641 22.67 -60.61 15.22
CA LYS A 641 22.69 -59.32 15.88
C LYS A 641 23.29 -58.30 14.95
N ILE A 642 22.51 -57.26 14.58
CA ILE A 642 22.97 -56.15 13.77
C ILE A 642 23.12 -54.90 14.65
N THR A 643 24.09 -54.06 14.36
CA THR A 643 24.31 -52.78 15.04
C THR A 643 24.59 -51.73 13.95
N VAL A 644 23.85 -50.62 13.96
CA VAL A 644 24.07 -49.51 13.05
C VAL A 644 24.75 -48.36 13.80
N ARG A 645 25.84 -47.87 13.23
CA ARG A 645 26.58 -46.71 13.74
C ARG A 645 26.78 -45.68 12.67
N ALA A 646 26.63 -44.42 13.02
CA ALA A 646 27.07 -43.30 12.19
C ALA A 646 28.56 -43.00 12.51
N PHE A 647 29.39 -43.02 11.50
CA PHE A 647 30.80 -42.66 11.61
C PHE A 647 31.04 -41.18 11.32
N ASN A 648 30.22 -40.58 10.42
CA ASN A 648 30.21 -39.15 10.21
C ASN A 648 29.33 -38.47 11.26
N ARG A 649 29.97 -37.64 12.09
CA ARG A 649 29.25 -36.89 13.13
C ARG A 649 28.61 -35.63 12.62
N SER A 650 29.04 -35.12 11.46
CA SER A 650 28.56 -33.91 10.84
C SER A 650 28.24 -34.21 9.37
N ILE A 651 27.04 -33.86 8.98
CA ILE A 651 26.51 -34.09 7.63
C ILE A 651 26.03 -32.75 7.07
N ASP A 652 26.34 -32.49 5.81
CA ASP A 652 25.76 -31.34 5.07
C ASP A 652 24.26 -31.53 4.98
N TRP A 653 23.49 -30.55 5.48
CA TRP A 653 22.04 -30.63 5.57
C TRP A 653 21.36 -30.67 4.20
N PRO A 654 21.67 -29.79 3.22
CA PRO A 654 21.11 -29.87 1.89
C PRO A 654 21.32 -31.23 1.22
N GLN A 655 22.50 -31.80 1.38
CA GLN A 655 22.81 -33.13 0.82
C GLN A 655 22.02 -34.24 1.52
N MET A 656 21.84 -34.14 2.85
CA MET A 656 21.05 -35.11 3.59
C MET A 656 19.58 -35.07 3.15
N VAL A 657 19.00 -33.88 2.98
CA VAL A 657 17.62 -33.71 2.50
C VAL A 657 17.46 -34.26 1.09
N ALA A 658 18.42 -33.98 0.20
CA ALA A 658 18.41 -34.53 -1.16
C ALA A 658 18.48 -36.06 -1.17
N ASN A 659 19.31 -36.65 -0.30
CA ASN A 659 19.42 -38.12 -0.16
C ASN A 659 18.13 -38.74 0.39
N LEU A 660 17.49 -38.10 1.38
CA LEU A 660 16.19 -38.55 1.91
C LEU A 660 15.08 -38.45 0.84
N GLY A 661 15.07 -37.38 0.05
CA GLY A 661 14.15 -37.21 -1.06
C GLY A 661 14.35 -38.27 -2.16
N ALA A 662 15.59 -38.64 -2.49
CA ALA A 662 15.90 -39.69 -3.43
C ALA A 662 15.47 -41.08 -2.94
N ILE A 663 15.54 -41.33 -1.62
CA ILE A 663 15.03 -42.57 -0.99
C ILE A 663 13.52 -42.67 -1.19
N SER A 664 12.79 -41.56 -0.96
CA SER A 664 11.31 -41.52 -1.08
C SER A 664 10.81 -41.59 -2.53
N SER A 665 11.66 -41.24 -3.52
CA SER A 665 11.34 -41.35 -4.96
C SER A 665 11.77 -42.67 -5.60
N GLY A 666 12.38 -43.57 -4.82
CA GLY A 666 12.86 -44.89 -5.34
C GLY A 666 14.10 -44.80 -6.20
N GLU A 667 14.80 -43.65 -6.27
CA GLU A 667 16.03 -43.47 -6.97
C GLU A 667 17.23 -43.97 -6.14
N SER A 668 18.23 -44.59 -6.83
CA SER A 668 19.44 -45.05 -6.16
C SER A 668 20.36 -43.88 -5.78
N VAL A 669 20.59 -43.71 -4.48
CA VAL A 669 21.49 -42.67 -3.96
C VAL A 669 22.92 -42.94 -4.35
N THR A 670 23.54 -42.07 -5.16
CA THR A 670 24.98 -42.11 -5.45
C THR A 670 25.72 -41.28 -4.41
N ILE A 671 26.46 -41.93 -3.52
CA ILE A 671 27.30 -41.25 -2.53
C ILE A 671 28.52 -40.70 -3.26
N GLY A 672 28.64 -39.36 -3.35
CA GLY A 672 29.87 -38.70 -3.79
C GLY A 672 31.00 -38.95 -2.80
N GLU A 673 32.19 -39.27 -3.31
CA GLU A 673 33.40 -39.41 -2.51
C GLU A 673 33.75 -38.05 -1.84
N PRO A 674 34.27 -38.05 -0.62
CA PRO A 674 34.69 -36.83 0.07
C PRO A 674 35.90 -36.23 -0.67
N GLN A 675 35.82 -34.94 -1.02
CA GLN A 675 36.99 -34.14 -1.45
C GLN A 675 37.76 -33.65 -0.26
#